data_815b57f59a9ea9d1458cb2548de0ed39
#
_entry.id   815b57f59a9ea9d1458cb2548de0ed39
#
_cell.length_a   1.000
_cell.length_b   1.000
_cell.length_c   1.000
_cell.angle_alpha   90.00
_cell.angle_beta   90.00
_cell.angle_gamma   90.00
#
_symmetry.space_group_name_H-M   'P 1'
#
loop_
_entity.id
_entity.type
_entity.pdbx_description
1 polymer ?
#
loop_
_entity_poly.entity_id
_entity_poly.type
_entity_poly.pdbx_seq_one_letter_code
_entity_poly.pdbx_strand_id
1 'polypeptide(L)'
;MSKTLLSRITPCHTRNSQSPSKIPSRIKKIVNELCHILRTPNTNWKQTIQTRLSQENIVPSDVAHQVFEKIHDADSGLKFLDWISQLPYGCPLDGIAYSSLLKLLAKSQAFHEIDSVFLRMKCENELPTHDALAVLIRAYSECGLIDKALEFYTFAVQTYNSVPNVFACNSLLFGLVKNDRLETAHQVYDEMLQRNDSADNYSTCIMVSALCKKGKVEEAKKLIVDRWGRGCMPNIVFYNTLIDGYCKKGDVKKAFLLFKELKLKGFLPAVETYGAIINGFCKEGNFSLVDRLMNEMKSRGLVVNVQVYNTVIDAQCCHGYKTKAVEMLKRMIEIGCAPDIITYNILIYDSCRHGKVEEAEQLVEQAARRGLRPNKLTYTPLLNAYCRQNDANKALDLFVKMVNNGEKPDLLTYNSLIHGIVSLGEVETAITILEKMTGRGVFPDAGVYNVLINGLCKKGKLPAAKELLSKMLDQNIPPDKFVYATLIDGFIRHQVIDEAKKLFELAIQEGINLDVVVYNAMIKGYCKNGNLKDAVSCVKKMFKSHISPDEYSYSTIIDGYVKQQDIDGALVIFNRMVKQNCKPNVVTYTSLINGFCQRGDNLGAEKVLKEMKSHGVMPNVVTYSILIGSYCKNGKLAKAASFFEQMLKNKCNPNDVTFHHLVHGFSKSCEKHNETKSSMFLDVNSRMISDGWCTRLAAYGTIVVCLCLHGMLGISLQLSEKMGIRDCPAVFAALLYGICLEGKAKEWNNMISCSMNESELLVAVKYMSVFNQYVPQGAISEASLILQMLIDDCKSKHNEVSVS
;
A
#
# COMPACT_ATOMS: atom_id res chain seq x y z
N MET A 1 -42.24 4.71 -28.27
CA MET A 1 -42.67 3.83 -29.36
C MET A 1 -42.09 2.47 -29.02
N SER A 2 -42.82 1.46 -28.63
CA SER A 2 -44.06 0.92 -29.16
C SER A 2 -44.73 0.06 -28.09
N LYS A 3 -45.91 0.48 -27.66
CA LYS A 3 -46.86 -0.31 -26.84
C LYS A 3 -47.99 -0.86 -27.72
N THR A 4 -47.69 -1.39 -28.93
CA THR A 4 -48.79 -1.75 -29.88
C THR A 4 -48.54 -3.02 -30.70
N LEU A 5 -47.89 -4.03 -30.05
CA LEU A 5 -47.72 -5.34 -30.71
C LEU A 5 -48.11 -6.57 -29.84
N LEU A 6 -48.81 -6.34 -28.74
CA LEU A 6 -49.23 -7.41 -27.82
C LEU A 6 -50.75 -7.81 -27.88
N SER A 7 -51.47 -7.44 -28.95
CA SER A 7 -52.90 -7.76 -29.04
C SER A 7 -53.31 -8.46 -30.29
N ARG A 8 -52.61 -9.51 -30.74
CA ARG A 8 -53.13 -10.49 -31.72
C ARG A 8 -52.31 -11.74 -31.71
N ILE A 9 -52.36 -12.52 -30.63
CA ILE A 9 -52.11 -13.98 -30.70
C ILE A 9 -53.28 -14.64 -29.98
N THR A 10 -54.25 -15.09 -30.75
CA THR A 10 -55.27 -16.07 -30.31
C THR A 10 -54.60 -17.40 -29.96
N PRO A 11 -55.00 -18.06 -28.87
CA PRO A 11 -54.39 -19.34 -28.49
C PRO A 11 -54.84 -20.43 -29.48
N CYS A 12 -53.90 -20.92 -30.26
CA CYS A 12 -54.11 -22.14 -31.04
C CYS A 12 -54.01 -23.35 -30.11
N HIS A 13 -55.08 -24.09 -30.05
CA HIS A 13 -55.30 -25.39 -29.43
C HIS A 13 -54.18 -26.06 -28.64
N THR A 14 -54.36 -26.11 -27.31
CA THR A 14 -53.77 -27.10 -26.41
C THR A 14 -54.03 -28.53 -26.91
N ARG A 15 -53.01 -29.10 -27.56
CA ARG A 15 -52.93 -30.57 -27.64
C ARG A 15 -52.55 -31.12 -26.28
N ASN A 16 -53.41 -31.87 -25.68
CA ASN A 16 -53.23 -32.58 -24.43
C ASN A 16 -51.85 -33.17 -24.27
N SER A 17 -51.25 -32.93 -23.13
CA SER A 17 -50.12 -33.68 -22.59
C SER A 17 -50.50 -35.13 -22.33
N GLN A 18 -50.35 -35.92 -23.35
CA GLN A 18 -50.33 -37.36 -23.16
C GLN A 18 -48.98 -37.78 -22.59
N SER A 19 -48.99 -38.52 -21.49
CA SER A 19 -47.91 -39.32 -20.95
C SER A 19 -46.99 -39.90 -22.01
N PRO A 20 -45.68 -40.16 -21.77
CA PRO A 20 -44.73 -40.66 -22.76
C PRO A 20 -45.21 -42.02 -23.27
N SER A 21 -45.94 -42.02 -24.39
CA SER A 21 -46.30 -43.16 -25.10
C SER A 21 -45.08 -43.95 -25.53
N LYS A 22 -45.04 -45.27 -25.25
CA LYS A 22 -43.97 -46.18 -25.66
C LYS A 22 -43.70 -45.99 -27.15
N ILE A 23 -42.57 -45.37 -27.46
CA ILE A 23 -42.06 -45.10 -28.81
C ILE A 23 -42.09 -46.46 -29.55
N PRO A 24 -42.70 -46.56 -30.70
CA PRO A 24 -42.73 -47.81 -31.46
C PRO A 24 -41.32 -48.33 -31.68
N SER A 25 -41.10 -49.62 -31.43
CA SER A 25 -39.78 -50.27 -31.56
C SER A 25 -39.12 -50.04 -32.92
N ARG A 26 -39.96 -49.80 -33.93
CA ARG A 26 -39.58 -49.47 -35.33
C ARG A 26 -38.90 -48.16 -35.46
N ILE A 27 -39.37 -47.03 -34.80
CA ILE A 27 -38.76 -45.69 -34.83
C ILE A 27 -37.44 -45.72 -34.10
N LYS A 28 -37.32 -46.40 -32.97
CA LYS A 28 -36.04 -46.55 -32.26
C LYS A 28 -34.95 -47.21 -33.12
N LYS A 29 -35.32 -48.21 -33.95
CA LYS A 29 -34.39 -48.88 -34.85
C LYS A 29 -33.88 -47.91 -35.92
N ILE A 30 -34.77 -47.16 -36.55
CA ILE A 30 -34.47 -46.19 -37.59
C ILE A 30 -33.56 -45.05 -37.03
N VAL A 31 -33.90 -44.50 -35.89
CA VAL A 31 -33.06 -43.46 -35.22
C VAL A 31 -31.66 -43.98 -34.95
N ASN A 32 -31.51 -45.26 -34.52
CA ASN A 32 -30.17 -45.84 -34.32
C ASN A 32 -29.39 -45.97 -35.62
N GLU A 33 -30.05 -46.36 -36.71
CA GLU A 33 -29.44 -46.44 -38.04
C GLU A 33 -29.03 -45.05 -38.55
N LEU A 34 -29.87 -44.02 -38.38
CA LEU A 34 -29.55 -42.63 -38.73
C LEU A 34 -28.35 -42.08 -37.95
N CYS A 35 -28.32 -42.31 -36.64
CA CYS A 35 -27.19 -41.92 -35.82
C CYS A 35 -25.90 -42.64 -36.23
N HIS A 36 -25.95 -43.88 -36.67
CA HIS A 36 -24.81 -44.61 -37.18
C HIS A 36 -24.32 -44.03 -38.51
N ILE A 37 -25.24 -43.72 -39.44
CA ILE A 37 -24.91 -43.11 -40.76
C ILE A 37 -24.25 -41.74 -40.56
N LEU A 38 -24.76 -40.91 -39.62
CA LEU A 38 -24.20 -39.59 -39.34
C LEU A 38 -22.79 -39.63 -38.73
N ARG A 39 -22.44 -40.71 -38.04
CA ARG A 39 -21.11 -40.92 -37.42
C ARG A 39 -20.07 -41.48 -38.38
N THR A 40 -20.50 -42.18 -39.44
CA THR A 40 -19.59 -42.75 -40.44
C THR A 40 -19.13 -41.67 -41.45
N PRO A 41 -17.84 -41.53 -41.77
CA PRO A 41 -17.37 -40.59 -42.78
C PRO A 41 -17.72 -41.10 -44.18
N ASN A 42 -18.98 -40.90 -44.61
CA ASN A 42 -19.43 -41.30 -45.94
C ASN A 42 -19.83 -40.04 -46.73
N THR A 43 -19.36 -39.90 -47.99
CA THR A 43 -19.69 -38.78 -48.84
C THR A 43 -21.14 -38.71 -49.29
N ASN A 44 -21.86 -39.84 -49.26
CA ASN A 44 -23.27 -39.96 -49.70
C ASN A 44 -24.27 -40.09 -48.54
N TRP A 45 -23.92 -39.73 -47.34
CA TRP A 45 -24.81 -39.89 -46.17
C TRP A 45 -26.17 -39.21 -46.34
N LYS A 46 -26.25 -38.05 -47.01
CA LYS A 46 -27.50 -37.30 -47.26
C LYS A 46 -28.52 -38.16 -48.06
N GLN A 47 -28.08 -38.77 -49.17
CA GLN A 47 -28.93 -39.64 -50.01
C GLN A 47 -29.34 -40.92 -49.27
N THR A 48 -28.41 -41.49 -48.49
CA THR A 48 -28.70 -42.72 -47.72
C THR A 48 -29.77 -42.45 -46.64
N ILE A 49 -29.71 -41.34 -45.93
CA ILE A 49 -30.71 -40.91 -44.93
C ILE A 49 -32.05 -40.65 -45.65
N GLN A 50 -32.06 -39.94 -46.77
CA GLN A 50 -33.27 -39.60 -47.52
C GLN A 50 -33.96 -40.85 -48.03
N THR A 51 -33.24 -41.80 -48.64
CA THR A 51 -33.77 -43.07 -49.12
C THR A 51 -34.37 -43.91 -47.96
N ARG A 52 -33.68 -43.95 -46.82
CA ARG A 52 -34.14 -44.73 -45.68
C ARG A 52 -35.42 -44.17 -45.05
N LEU A 53 -35.55 -42.85 -44.91
CA LEU A 53 -36.72 -42.16 -44.38
C LEU A 53 -37.92 -42.30 -45.39
N SER A 54 -37.66 -42.17 -46.70
CA SER A 54 -38.67 -42.31 -47.72
C SER A 54 -39.24 -43.74 -47.78
N GLN A 55 -38.40 -44.78 -47.58
CA GLN A 55 -38.83 -46.20 -47.50
C GLN A 55 -39.83 -46.46 -46.39
N GLU A 56 -39.73 -45.69 -45.28
CA GLU A 56 -40.60 -45.90 -44.14
C GLU A 56 -41.70 -44.83 -44.02
N ASN A 57 -41.81 -43.95 -45.03
CA ASN A 57 -42.77 -42.84 -45.06
C ASN A 57 -42.71 -41.91 -43.82
N ILE A 58 -41.50 -41.64 -43.31
CA ILE A 58 -41.24 -40.80 -42.10
C ILE A 58 -40.73 -39.46 -42.55
N VAL A 59 -41.28 -38.39 -41.97
CA VAL A 59 -40.77 -36.99 -42.16
C VAL A 59 -39.54 -36.76 -41.29
N PRO A 60 -38.47 -36.19 -41.83
CA PRO A 60 -37.25 -35.91 -41.04
C PRO A 60 -37.48 -35.14 -39.73
N SER A 61 -38.43 -34.18 -39.70
CA SER A 61 -38.79 -33.40 -38.51
C SER A 61 -39.34 -34.29 -37.37
N ASP A 62 -40.11 -35.35 -37.68
CA ASP A 62 -40.75 -36.18 -36.66
C ASP A 62 -39.75 -37.03 -35.83
N VAL A 63 -38.59 -37.28 -36.40
CA VAL A 63 -37.52 -38.07 -35.76
C VAL A 63 -36.35 -37.21 -35.28
N ALA A 64 -36.32 -35.92 -35.65
CA ALA A 64 -35.19 -35.02 -35.42
C ALA A 64 -34.83 -34.92 -33.92
N HIS A 65 -35.83 -34.76 -33.03
CA HIS A 65 -35.56 -34.64 -31.60
C HIS A 65 -34.87 -35.89 -31.04
N GLN A 66 -35.28 -37.10 -31.49
CA GLN A 66 -34.70 -38.38 -31.03
C GLN A 66 -33.30 -38.60 -31.58
N VAL A 67 -33.04 -38.15 -32.80
CA VAL A 67 -31.71 -38.15 -33.40
C VAL A 67 -30.78 -37.25 -32.61
N PHE A 68 -31.18 -36.01 -32.30
CA PHE A 68 -30.37 -35.06 -31.51
C PHE A 68 -30.14 -35.54 -30.06
N GLU A 69 -31.08 -36.27 -29.44
CA GLU A 69 -30.86 -36.82 -28.11
C GLU A 69 -29.83 -37.97 -28.09
N LYS A 70 -29.69 -38.71 -29.18
CA LYS A 70 -28.79 -39.87 -29.27
C LYS A 70 -27.43 -39.59 -29.87
N ILE A 71 -27.30 -38.50 -30.60
CA ILE A 71 -25.99 -38.03 -31.08
C ILE A 71 -25.21 -37.44 -29.89
N HIS A 72 -23.92 -37.72 -29.84
CA HIS A 72 -23.02 -37.17 -28.82
C HIS A 72 -22.04 -36.15 -29.38
N ASP A 73 -22.03 -35.95 -30.68
CA ASP A 73 -21.15 -35.08 -31.40
C ASP A 73 -21.91 -33.86 -31.96
N ALA A 74 -21.41 -32.62 -31.65
CA ALA A 74 -21.99 -31.35 -32.07
C ALA A 74 -22.01 -31.22 -33.61
N ASP A 75 -20.90 -31.57 -34.27
CA ASP A 75 -20.75 -31.45 -35.72
C ASP A 75 -21.77 -32.32 -36.48
N SER A 76 -22.00 -33.52 -36.00
CA SER A 76 -23.02 -34.43 -36.58
C SER A 76 -24.43 -33.86 -36.39
N GLY A 77 -24.71 -33.23 -35.25
CA GLY A 77 -25.98 -32.55 -34.99
C GLY A 77 -26.22 -31.38 -35.94
N LEU A 78 -25.21 -30.51 -36.11
CA LEU A 78 -25.28 -29.34 -37.01
C LEU A 78 -25.41 -29.76 -38.46
N LYS A 79 -24.67 -30.80 -38.93
CA LYS A 79 -24.78 -31.36 -40.30
C LYS A 79 -26.19 -31.85 -40.58
N PHE A 80 -26.82 -32.49 -39.58
CA PHE A 80 -28.18 -32.96 -39.71
C PHE A 80 -29.20 -31.81 -39.75
N LEU A 81 -29.02 -30.76 -38.94
CA LEU A 81 -29.83 -29.56 -39.01
C LEU A 81 -29.73 -28.89 -40.38
N ASP A 82 -28.49 -28.66 -40.90
CA ASP A 82 -28.26 -28.01 -42.18
C ASP A 82 -28.87 -28.84 -43.35
N TRP A 83 -28.80 -30.17 -43.28
CA TRP A 83 -29.42 -31.00 -44.28
C TRP A 83 -30.95 -30.88 -44.27
N ILE A 84 -31.62 -30.93 -43.09
CA ILE A 84 -33.08 -30.75 -42.99
C ILE A 84 -33.48 -29.39 -43.58
N SER A 85 -32.71 -28.36 -43.36
CA SER A 85 -33.00 -26.99 -43.84
C SER A 85 -32.89 -26.84 -45.36
N GLN A 86 -32.16 -27.74 -46.02
CA GLN A 86 -31.95 -27.71 -47.50
C GLN A 86 -33.03 -28.54 -48.23
N LEU A 87 -33.97 -29.21 -47.54
CA LEU A 87 -35.00 -30.01 -48.16
C LEU A 87 -36.05 -29.15 -48.90
N PRO A 88 -36.49 -29.52 -50.13
CA PRO A 88 -37.25 -28.65 -51.00
C PRO A 88 -38.67 -28.32 -50.53
N TYR A 89 -39.19 -28.98 -49.53
CA TYR A 89 -40.53 -28.73 -48.95
C TYR A 89 -40.52 -28.09 -47.56
N GLY A 90 -39.37 -27.56 -47.12
CA GLY A 90 -39.24 -26.88 -45.84
C GLY A 90 -39.88 -27.72 -44.71
N CYS A 91 -39.12 -28.64 -44.12
CA CYS A 91 -39.59 -29.34 -42.92
C CYS A 91 -39.23 -28.46 -41.69
N PRO A 92 -40.13 -27.60 -41.19
CA PRO A 92 -39.87 -26.83 -39.99
C PRO A 92 -39.65 -27.76 -38.83
N LEU A 93 -38.58 -27.52 -38.07
CA LEU A 93 -38.33 -28.24 -36.83
C LEU A 93 -39.19 -27.64 -35.72
N ASP A 94 -39.77 -28.48 -34.90
CA ASP A 94 -40.51 -28.07 -33.72
C ASP A 94 -39.57 -27.59 -32.60
N GLY A 95 -40.08 -26.85 -31.64
CA GLY A 95 -39.36 -26.37 -30.50
C GLY A 95 -38.66 -27.46 -29.67
N ILE A 96 -39.17 -28.68 -29.71
CA ILE A 96 -38.61 -29.86 -29.00
C ILE A 96 -37.32 -30.32 -29.70
N ALA A 97 -37.30 -30.39 -31.03
CA ALA A 97 -36.15 -30.81 -31.81
C ALA A 97 -35.00 -29.77 -31.65
N TYR A 98 -35.32 -28.47 -31.79
CA TYR A 98 -34.37 -27.41 -31.51
C TYR A 98 -33.82 -27.46 -30.08
N SER A 99 -34.69 -27.74 -29.11
CA SER A 99 -34.28 -27.87 -27.70
C SER A 99 -33.33 -29.04 -27.48
N SER A 100 -33.54 -30.16 -28.16
CA SER A 100 -32.64 -31.31 -28.06
C SER A 100 -31.27 -31.02 -28.69
N LEU A 101 -31.26 -30.29 -29.81
CA LEU A 101 -30.01 -29.81 -30.41
C LEU A 101 -29.27 -28.83 -29.51
N LEU A 102 -29.95 -27.84 -28.94
CA LEU A 102 -29.35 -26.88 -27.99
C LEU A 102 -28.75 -27.58 -26.77
N LYS A 103 -29.41 -28.62 -26.23
CA LYS A 103 -28.87 -29.46 -25.15
C LYS A 103 -27.62 -30.22 -25.58
N LEU A 104 -27.56 -30.70 -26.80
CA LEU A 104 -26.38 -31.37 -27.37
C LEU A 104 -25.21 -30.40 -27.48
N LEU A 105 -25.43 -29.23 -28.07
CA LEU A 105 -24.43 -28.17 -28.21
C LEU A 105 -23.91 -27.67 -26.86
N ALA A 106 -24.77 -27.51 -25.85
CA ALA A 106 -24.42 -27.17 -24.50
C ALA A 106 -23.51 -28.22 -23.85
N LYS A 107 -23.79 -29.49 -24.01
CA LYS A 107 -22.97 -30.62 -23.51
C LYS A 107 -21.58 -30.65 -24.16
N SER A 108 -21.50 -30.34 -25.45
CA SER A 108 -20.25 -30.30 -26.22
C SER A 108 -19.51 -28.97 -26.10
N GLN A 109 -20.03 -28.00 -25.35
CA GLN A 109 -19.46 -26.64 -25.16
C GLN A 109 -19.27 -25.84 -26.48
N ALA A 110 -20.08 -26.13 -27.51
CA ALA A 110 -20.07 -25.45 -28.80
C ALA A 110 -20.88 -24.13 -28.73
N PHE A 111 -20.37 -23.14 -27.97
CA PHE A 111 -21.14 -21.94 -27.65
C PHE A 111 -21.40 -21.00 -28.83
N HIS A 112 -20.51 -20.93 -29.82
CA HIS A 112 -20.72 -20.12 -31.03
C HIS A 112 -21.92 -20.57 -31.86
N GLU A 113 -22.12 -21.87 -31.95
CA GLU A 113 -23.21 -22.45 -32.69
C GLU A 113 -24.56 -22.31 -31.98
N ILE A 114 -24.56 -22.26 -30.63
CA ILE A 114 -25.79 -22.09 -29.84
C ILE A 114 -26.50 -20.79 -30.21
N ASP A 115 -25.75 -19.66 -30.31
CA ASP A 115 -26.33 -18.35 -30.66
C ASP A 115 -26.98 -18.39 -32.06
N SER A 116 -26.32 -19.03 -33.04
CA SER A 116 -26.84 -19.18 -34.42
C SER A 116 -28.13 -20.05 -34.48
N VAL A 117 -28.12 -21.19 -33.80
CA VAL A 117 -29.26 -22.08 -33.73
C VAL A 117 -30.45 -21.44 -32.98
N PHE A 118 -30.17 -20.72 -31.92
CA PHE A 118 -31.16 -19.99 -31.14
C PHE A 118 -31.83 -18.86 -31.91
N LEU A 119 -31.01 -18.07 -32.68
CA LEU A 119 -31.53 -17.03 -33.57
C LEU A 119 -32.43 -17.64 -34.65
N ARG A 120 -32.01 -18.76 -35.28
CA ARG A 120 -32.78 -19.44 -36.29
C ARG A 120 -34.13 -19.95 -35.74
N MET A 121 -34.11 -20.57 -34.55
CA MET A 121 -35.30 -21.01 -33.84
C MET A 121 -36.29 -19.86 -33.63
N LYS A 122 -35.81 -18.69 -33.21
CA LYS A 122 -36.62 -17.47 -33.06
C LYS A 122 -37.19 -16.99 -34.40
N CYS A 123 -36.44 -17.07 -35.50
CA CYS A 123 -36.94 -16.71 -36.85
C CYS A 123 -38.08 -17.64 -37.31
N GLU A 124 -38.06 -18.87 -36.89
CA GLU A 124 -39.13 -19.85 -37.19
C GLU A 124 -40.31 -19.76 -36.19
N ASN A 125 -40.30 -18.77 -35.27
CA ASN A 125 -41.29 -18.56 -34.20
C ASN A 125 -41.46 -19.77 -33.24
N GLU A 126 -40.42 -20.57 -33.11
CA GLU A 126 -40.40 -21.70 -32.18
C GLU A 126 -39.75 -21.27 -30.85
N LEU A 127 -40.20 -21.90 -29.76
CA LEU A 127 -39.70 -21.61 -28.41
C LEU A 127 -38.89 -22.78 -27.84
N PRO A 128 -37.74 -22.56 -27.21
CA PRO A 128 -36.99 -23.59 -26.54
C PRO A 128 -37.76 -24.14 -25.34
N THR A 129 -37.64 -25.41 -25.07
CA THR A 129 -38.24 -26.00 -23.86
C THR A 129 -37.57 -25.41 -22.60
N HIS A 130 -38.35 -25.31 -21.53
CA HIS A 130 -37.87 -24.84 -20.24
C HIS A 130 -36.65 -25.63 -19.72
N ASP A 131 -36.61 -26.94 -19.99
CA ASP A 131 -35.48 -27.80 -19.62
C ASP A 131 -34.24 -27.56 -20.48
N ALA A 132 -34.38 -27.20 -21.76
CA ALA A 132 -33.25 -26.81 -22.61
C ALA A 132 -32.59 -25.49 -22.10
N LEU A 133 -33.42 -24.50 -21.76
CA LEU A 133 -32.93 -23.24 -21.16
C LEU A 133 -32.16 -23.48 -19.85
N ALA A 134 -32.67 -24.37 -18.99
CA ALA A 134 -32.00 -24.76 -17.76
C ALA A 134 -30.60 -25.38 -18.02
N VAL A 135 -30.49 -26.26 -19.04
CA VAL A 135 -29.19 -26.85 -19.43
C VAL A 135 -28.25 -25.79 -20.00
N LEU A 136 -28.75 -24.87 -20.82
CA LEU A 136 -27.95 -23.74 -21.34
C LEU A 136 -27.42 -22.84 -20.22
N ILE A 137 -28.31 -22.38 -19.34
CA ILE A 137 -27.93 -21.52 -18.20
C ILE A 137 -26.83 -22.19 -17.38
N ARG A 138 -26.96 -23.47 -17.10
CA ARG A 138 -25.97 -24.24 -16.36
C ARG A 138 -24.64 -24.31 -17.11
N ALA A 139 -24.65 -24.69 -18.38
CA ALA A 139 -23.45 -24.85 -19.19
C ALA A 139 -22.64 -23.49 -19.29
N TYR A 140 -23.34 -22.40 -19.60
CA TYR A 140 -22.75 -21.08 -19.66
C TYR A 140 -22.22 -20.64 -18.30
N SER A 141 -22.93 -20.89 -17.19
CA SER A 141 -22.49 -20.55 -15.83
C SER A 141 -21.26 -21.34 -15.42
N GLU A 142 -21.18 -22.63 -15.71
CA GLU A 142 -20.04 -23.50 -15.41
C GLU A 142 -18.77 -23.07 -16.19
N CYS A 143 -18.93 -22.57 -17.41
CA CYS A 143 -17.83 -22.04 -18.25
C CYS A 143 -17.47 -20.58 -17.96
N GLY A 144 -18.14 -19.91 -17.03
CA GLY A 144 -17.84 -18.53 -16.63
C GLY A 144 -18.42 -17.44 -17.54
N LEU A 145 -19.23 -17.80 -18.55
CA LEU A 145 -19.90 -16.87 -19.46
C LEU A 145 -21.22 -16.36 -18.85
N ILE A 146 -21.10 -15.62 -17.74
CA ILE A 146 -22.23 -15.27 -16.87
C ILE A 146 -23.23 -14.32 -17.54
N ASP A 147 -22.77 -13.40 -18.40
CA ASP A 147 -23.68 -12.48 -19.12
C ASP A 147 -24.65 -13.22 -20.02
N LYS A 148 -24.16 -14.23 -20.74
CA LYS A 148 -25.00 -15.09 -21.58
C LYS A 148 -25.93 -15.97 -20.76
N ALA A 149 -25.44 -16.53 -19.67
CA ALA A 149 -26.28 -17.30 -18.75
C ALA A 149 -27.44 -16.46 -18.20
N LEU A 150 -27.19 -15.18 -17.87
CA LEU A 150 -28.20 -14.26 -17.40
C LEU A 150 -29.18 -13.85 -18.50
N GLU A 151 -28.75 -13.72 -19.76
CA GLU A 151 -29.59 -13.47 -20.91
C GLU A 151 -30.61 -14.63 -21.08
N PHE A 152 -30.14 -15.89 -21.05
CA PHE A 152 -31.02 -17.06 -21.12
C PHE A 152 -31.95 -17.20 -19.92
N TYR A 153 -31.47 -16.83 -18.73
CA TYR A 153 -32.31 -16.81 -17.52
C TYR A 153 -33.44 -15.79 -17.64
N THR A 154 -33.13 -14.54 -18.02
CA THR A 154 -34.15 -13.50 -18.21
C THR A 154 -35.13 -13.86 -19.31
N PHE A 155 -34.66 -14.46 -20.40
CA PHE A 155 -35.51 -14.97 -21.44
C PHE A 155 -36.47 -16.08 -20.93
N ALA A 156 -35.96 -17.04 -20.14
CA ALA A 156 -36.77 -18.10 -19.55
C ALA A 156 -37.89 -17.56 -18.65
N VAL A 157 -37.50 -16.61 -17.76
CA VAL A 157 -38.44 -16.00 -16.82
C VAL A 157 -39.50 -15.15 -17.52
N GLN A 158 -39.14 -14.42 -18.57
CA GLN A 158 -40.09 -13.60 -19.35
C GLN A 158 -41.03 -14.46 -20.21
N THR A 159 -40.54 -15.51 -20.80
CA THR A 159 -41.29 -16.34 -21.72
C THR A 159 -42.26 -17.28 -20.99
N TYR A 160 -41.81 -17.89 -19.90
CA TYR A 160 -42.60 -18.94 -19.19
C TYR A 160 -43.21 -18.45 -17.88
N ASN A 161 -42.94 -17.21 -17.46
CA ASN A 161 -43.36 -16.66 -16.16
C ASN A 161 -42.99 -17.56 -14.96
N SER A 162 -41.94 -18.39 -15.12
CA SER A 162 -41.47 -19.34 -14.12
C SER A 162 -39.95 -19.37 -14.13
N VAL A 163 -39.33 -19.64 -12.97
CA VAL A 163 -37.90 -19.81 -12.88
C VAL A 163 -37.45 -21.17 -13.41
N PRO A 164 -36.26 -21.26 -14.02
CA PRO A 164 -35.62 -22.51 -14.38
C PRO A 164 -35.46 -23.44 -13.19
N ASN A 165 -35.05 -24.69 -13.44
CA ASN A 165 -34.85 -25.63 -12.34
C ASN A 165 -33.80 -25.15 -11.34
N VAL A 166 -33.89 -25.58 -10.06
CA VAL A 166 -33.04 -25.15 -8.95
C VAL A 166 -31.55 -25.33 -9.24
N PHE A 167 -31.17 -26.41 -9.96
CA PHE A 167 -29.77 -26.68 -10.29
C PHE A 167 -29.18 -25.62 -11.23
N ALA A 168 -29.93 -25.17 -12.23
CA ALA A 168 -29.52 -24.12 -13.16
C ALA A 168 -29.41 -22.78 -12.45
N CYS A 169 -30.39 -22.45 -11.61
CA CYS A 169 -30.39 -21.24 -10.80
C CYS A 169 -29.21 -21.22 -9.82
N ASN A 170 -28.90 -22.33 -9.17
CA ASN A 170 -27.78 -22.47 -8.25
C ASN A 170 -26.43 -22.30 -8.97
N SER A 171 -26.29 -22.86 -10.20
CA SER A 171 -25.07 -22.62 -11.00
C SER A 171 -24.92 -21.15 -11.40
N LEU A 172 -26.03 -20.49 -11.77
CA LEU A 172 -26.04 -19.05 -12.09
C LEU A 172 -25.70 -18.19 -10.86
N LEU A 173 -26.36 -18.46 -9.73
CA LEU A 173 -26.06 -17.76 -8.46
C LEU A 173 -24.60 -17.91 -8.06
N PHE A 174 -24.06 -19.12 -8.13
CA PHE A 174 -22.64 -19.36 -7.83
C PHE A 174 -21.72 -18.58 -8.78
N GLY A 175 -22.04 -18.59 -10.09
CA GLY A 175 -21.30 -17.83 -11.09
C GLY A 175 -21.35 -16.32 -10.86
N LEU A 176 -22.52 -15.76 -10.56
CA LEU A 176 -22.72 -14.34 -10.24
C LEU A 176 -21.92 -13.92 -8.99
N VAL A 177 -21.98 -14.72 -7.93
CA VAL A 177 -21.23 -14.48 -6.68
C VAL A 177 -19.72 -14.58 -6.90
N LYS A 178 -19.26 -15.51 -7.75
CA LYS A 178 -17.83 -15.63 -8.10
C LYS A 178 -17.31 -14.42 -8.87
N ASN A 179 -18.15 -13.80 -9.70
CA ASN A 179 -17.82 -12.58 -10.46
C ASN A 179 -18.21 -11.27 -9.72
N ASP A 180 -18.43 -11.33 -8.41
CA ASP A 180 -18.71 -10.19 -7.53
C ASP A 180 -20.00 -9.40 -7.85
N ARG A 181 -20.95 -10.02 -8.59
CA ARG A 181 -22.25 -9.40 -8.98
C ARG A 181 -23.33 -9.73 -7.95
N LEU A 182 -23.17 -9.23 -6.72
CA LEU A 182 -24.06 -9.59 -5.61
C LEU A 182 -25.49 -9.08 -5.80
N GLU A 183 -25.69 -7.89 -6.36
CA GLU A 183 -27.02 -7.29 -6.57
C GLU A 183 -27.86 -8.11 -7.54
N THR A 184 -27.28 -8.52 -8.67
CA THR A 184 -27.97 -9.39 -9.64
C THR A 184 -28.21 -10.79 -9.06
N ALA A 185 -27.30 -11.30 -8.21
CA ALA A 185 -27.52 -12.56 -7.51
C ALA A 185 -28.71 -12.45 -6.53
N HIS A 186 -28.86 -11.31 -5.82
CA HIS A 186 -30.04 -11.07 -4.98
C HIS A 186 -31.33 -11.05 -5.81
N GLN A 187 -31.34 -10.37 -6.96
CA GLN A 187 -32.51 -10.32 -7.83
C GLN A 187 -32.94 -11.73 -8.27
N VAL A 188 -31.99 -12.53 -8.76
CA VAL A 188 -32.25 -13.91 -9.15
C VAL A 188 -32.79 -14.76 -7.98
N TYR A 189 -32.17 -14.60 -6.79
CA TYR A 189 -32.61 -15.33 -5.60
C TYR A 189 -34.00 -14.89 -5.13
N ASP A 190 -34.32 -13.60 -5.16
CA ASP A 190 -35.65 -13.08 -4.81
C ASP A 190 -36.72 -13.55 -5.81
N GLU A 191 -36.40 -13.60 -7.11
CA GLU A 191 -37.30 -14.17 -8.12
C GLU A 191 -37.55 -15.68 -7.89
N MET A 192 -36.52 -16.43 -7.46
CA MET A 192 -36.71 -17.86 -7.07
C MET A 192 -37.67 -18.00 -5.89
N LEU A 193 -37.65 -17.08 -4.94
CA LEU A 193 -38.54 -17.06 -3.78
C LEU A 193 -39.96 -16.66 -4.15
N GLN A 194 -40.12 -15.64 -4.98
CA GLN A 194 -41.42 -15.05 -5.29
C GLN A 194 -42.25 -15.94 -6.23
N ARG A 195 -41.59 -16.61 -7.18
CA ARG A 195 -42.33 -17.29 -8.26
C ARG A 195 -42.67 -18.74 -7.98
N ASN A 196 -41.91 -19.48 -7.19
CA ASN A 196 -42.24 -20.91 -6.92
C ASN A 196 -41.73 -21.39 -5.54
N ASP A 197 -41.19 -20.51 -4.68
CA ASP A 197 -40.44 -20.88 -3.48
C ASP A 197 -39.40 -22.01 -3.74
N SER A 198 -38.74 -21.91 -4.90
CA SER A 198 -37.85 -22.95 -5.42
C SER A 198 -36.45 -22.91 -4.83
N ALA A 199 -36.14 -21.89 -4.00
CA ALA A 199 -34.84 -21.77 -3.38
C ALA A 199 -34.66 -22.82 -2.26
N ASP A 200 -33.67 -23.68 -2.44
CA ASP A 200 -33.31 -24.73 -1.49
C ASP A 200 -32.27 -24.31 -0.46
N ASN A 201 -31.84 -25.21 0.40
CA ASN A 201 -30.76 -24.96 1.35
C ASN A 201 -29.43 -24.53 0.68
N TYR A 202 -29.18 -25.07 -0.52
CA TYR A 202 -27.95 -24.79 -1.24
C TYR A 202 -27.96 -23.39 -1.84
N SER A 203 -29.06 -22.95 -2.47
CA SER A 203 -29.29 -21.59 -2.94
C SER A 203 -29.08 -20.58 -1.81
N THR A 204 -29.71 -20.82 -0.66
CA THR A 204 -29.59 -19.97 0.54
C THR A 204 -28.17 -19.95 1.06
N CYS A 205 -27.45 -21.07 1.04
CA CYS A 205 -26.05 -21.16 1.47
C CYS A 205 -25.13 -20.33 0.56
N ILE A 206 -25.34 -20.32 -0.75
CA ILE A 206 -24.61 -19.48 -1.72
C ILE A 206 -24.78 -18.00 -1.34
N MET A 207 -26.03 -17.55 -1.11
CA MET A 207 -26.33 -16.16 -0.76
C MET A 207 -25.76 -15.77 0.62
N VAL A 208 -25.90 -16.63 1.62
CA VAL A 208 -25.31 -16.43 2.95
C VAL A 208 -23.79 -16.30 2.85
N SER A 209 -23.14 -17.18 2.07
CA SER A 209 -21.69 -17.12 1.84
C SER A 209 -21.27 -15.82 1.14
N ALA A 210 -22.05 -15.37 0.16
CA ALA A 210 -21.81 -14.12 -0.57
C ALA A 210 -21.91 -12.88 0.35
N LEU A 211 -22.97 -12.82 1.15
CA LEU A 211 -23.17 -11.75 2.14
C LEU A 211 -22.05 -11.73 3.18
N CYS A 212 -21.63 -12.90 3.68
CA CYS A 212 -20.50 -13.00 4.61
C CYS A 212 -19.18 -12.52 3.99
N LYS A 213 -18.91 -12.83 2.72
CA LYS A 213 -17.74 -12.34 1.99
C LYS A 213 -17.71 -10.81 1.87
N LYS A 214 -18.87 -10.18 1.68
CA LYS A 214 -19.03 -8.71 1.63
C LYS A 214 -19.08 -8.05 3.03
N GLY A 215 -18.92 -8.82 4.10
CA GLY A 215 -18.96 -8.32 5.48
C GLY A 215 -20.37 -8.04 6.03
N LYS A 216 -21.45 -8.35 5.27
CA LYS A 216 -22.86 -8.15 5.65
C LYS A 216 -23.41 -9.34 6.44
N VAL A 217 -22.71 -9.73 7.51
CA VAL A 217 -23.00 -10.97 8.24
C VAL A 217 -24.34 -10.91 8.97
N GLU A 218 -24.80 -9.74 9.42
CA GLU A 218 -26.10 -9.58 10.07
C GLU A 218 -27.27 -9.80 9.08
N GLU A 219 -27.12 -9.32 7.84
CA GLU A 219 -28.09 -9.60 6.75
C GLU A 219 -28.13 -11.09 6.42
N ALA A 220 -26.95 -11.74 6.37
CA ALA A 220 -26.85 -13.19 6.18
C ALA A 220 -27.56 -13.98 7.27
N LYS A 221 -27.41 -13.56 8.54
CA LYS A 221 -28.10 -14.16 9.69
C LYS A 221 -29.61 -13.97 9.58
N LYS A 222 -30.06 -12.77 9.23
CA LYS A 222 -31.49 -12.45 9.03
C LYS A 222 -32.08 -13.31 7.93
N LEU A 223 -31.38 -13.47 6.79
CA LEU A 223 -31.84 -14.32 5.68
C LEU A 223 -32.10 -15.76 6.12
N ILE A 224 -31.23 -16.35 6.96
CA ILE A 224 -31.42 -17.70 7.50
C ILE A 224 -32.68 -17.76 8.39
N VAL A 225 -32.88 -16.75 9.24
CA VAL A 225 -34.04 -16.68 10.14
C VAL A 225 -35.33 -16.53 9.36
N ASP A 226 -35.36 -15.64 8.36
CA ASP A 226 -36.54 -15.38 7.52
C ASP A 226 -36.95 -16.62 6.67
N ARG A 227 -35.95 -17.44 6.32
CA ARG A 227 -36.16 -18.67 5.55
C ARG A 227 -36.45 -19.93 6.42
N TRP A 228 -36.34 -19.80 7.75
CA TRP A 228 -36.54 -20.90 8.68
C TRP A 228 -37.97 -21.48 8.52
N GLY A 229 -38.04 -22.78 8.26
CA GLY A 229 -39.31 -23.47 8.06
C GLY A 229 -39.95 -23.31 6.67
N ARG A 230 -39.34 -22.47 5.79
CA ARG A 230 -39.81 -22.26 4.42
C ARG A 230 -38.79 -22.83 3.43
N GLY A 231 -38.64 -24.17 3.41
CA GLY A 231 -37.67 -24.84 2.53
C GLY A 231 -36.20 -24.76 3.00
N CYS A 232 -35.92 -24.05 4.09
CA CYS A 232 -34.60 -23.97 4.67
C CYS A 232 -34.57 -24.56 6.07
N MET A 233 -33.71 -25.58 6.27
CA MET A 233 -33.43 -26.17 7.56
C MET A 233 -31.99 -25.81 7.97
N PRO A 234 -31.82 -25.10 9.11
CA PRO A 234 -30.48 -24.80 9.56
C PRO A 234 -29.65 -26.06 9.75
N ASN A 235 -28.51 -26.06 9.13
CA ASN A 235 -27.57 -27.15 9.18
C ASN A 235 -26.18 -26.62 9.64
N ILE A 236 -25.25 -27.50 9.85
CA ILE A 236 -23.89 -27.17 10.28
C ILE A 236 -23.17 -26.24 9.30
N VAL A 237 -23.51 -26.30 7.98
CA VAL A 237 -22.90 -25.49 6.94
C VAL A 237 -23.23 -24.00 7.13
N PHE A 238 -24.49 -23.67 7.48
CA PHE A 238 -24.88 -22.29 7.78
C PHE A 238 -24.12 -21.74 8.98
N TYR A 239 -24.03 -22.54 10.06
CA TYR A 239 -23.26 -22.14 11.25
C TYR A 239 -21.79 -21.90 10.92
N ASN A 240 -21.16 -22.81 10.15
CA ASN A 240 -19.77 -22.68 9.74
C ASN A 240 -19.56 -21.42 8.90
N THR A 241 -20.46 -21.13 7.95
CA THR A 241 -20.39 -19.95 7.08
C THR A 241 -20.55 -18.65 7.89
N LEU A 242 -21.49 -18.61 8.84
CA LEU A 242 -21.66 -17.44 9.72
C LEU A 242 -20.47 -17.26 10.69
N ILE A 243 -19.97 -18.34 11.28
CA ILE A 243 -18.77 -18.28 12.16
C ILE A 243 -17.58 -17.75 11.38
N ASP A 244 -17.30 -18.28 10.19
CA ASP A 244 -16.23 -17.78 9.30
C ASP A 244 -16.46 -16.32 8.91
N GLY A 245 -17.70 -15.93 8.59
CA GLY A 245 -18.10 -14.57 8.25
C GLY A 245 -17.83 -13.59 9.40
N TYR A 246 -18.23 -13.91 10.64
CA TYR A 246 -17.95 -13.08 11.80
C TYR A 246 -16.45 -13.01 12.13
N CYS A 247 -15.71 -14.13 11.98
CA CYS A 247 -14.25 -14.15 12.14
C CYS A 247 -13.54 -13.27 11.11
N LYS A 248 -14.00 -13.27 9.86
CA LYS A 248 -13.45 -12.38 8.80
C LYS A 248 -13.76 -10.91 9.03
N LYS A 249 -14.94 -10.61 9.60
CA LYS A 249 -15.34 -9.26 9.97
C LYS A 249 -14.60 -8.74 11.21
N GLY A 250 -13.93 -9.61 11.97
CA GLY A 250 -13.24 -9.27 13.23
C GLY A 250 -14.12 -9.37 14.49
N ASP A 251 -15.38 -9.82 14.38
CA ASP A 251 -16.29 -9.98 15.53
C ASP A 251 -16.25 -11.43 16.06
N VAL A 252 -15.07 -11.82 16.55
CA VAL A 252 -14.81 -13.18 17.02
C VAL A 252 -15.67 -13.55 18.23
N LYS A 253 -16.08 -12.55 19.01
CA LYS A 253 -16.97 -12.77 20.17
C LYS A 253 -18.33 -13.31 19.73
N LYS A 254 -18.92 -12.72 18.68
CA LYS A 254 -20.20 -13.23 18.11
C LYS A 254 -20.02 -14.60 17.45
N ALA A 255 -18.89 -14.80 16.73
CA ALA A 255 -18.54 -16.11 16.18
C ALA A 255 -18.49 -17.19 17.27
N PHE A 256 -17.87 -16.88 18.42
CA PHE A 256 -17.79 -17.82 19.54
C PHE A 256 -19.14 -18.09 20.20
N LEU A 257 -20.01 -17.09 20.28
CA LEU A 257 -21.39 -17.30 20.76
C LEU A 257 -22.17 -18.25 19.84
N LEU A 258 -22.06 -18.07 18.53
CA LEU A 258 -22.66 -18.99 17.54
C LEU A 258 -22.08 -20.41 17.62
N PHE A 259 -20.78 -20.53 17.86
CA PHE A 259 -20.13 -21.82 18.08
C PHE A 259 -20.67 -22.54 19.33
N LYS A 260 -20.96 -21.80 20.42
CA LYS A 260 -21.62 -22.34 21.61
C LYS A 260 -23.07 -22.73 21.32
N GLU A 261 -23.80 -21.87 20.61
CA GLU A 261 -25.19 -22.12 20.21
C GLU A 261 -25.31 -23.39 19.37
N LEU A 262 -24.43 -23.59 18.39
CA LEU A 262 -24.34 -24.79 17.54
C LEU A 262 -24.25 -26.05 18.42
N LYS A 263 -23.38 -26.04 19.45
CA LYS A 263 -23.23 -27.16 20.39
C LYS A 263 -24.48 -27.38 21.25
N LEU A 264 -25.12 -26.32 21.73
CA LEU A 264 -26.33 -26.39 22.56
C LEU A 264 -27.51 -26.97 21.76
N LYS A 265 -27.57 -26.72 20.44
CA LYS A 265 -28.56 -27.31 19.52
C LYS A 265 -28.29 -28.77 19.15
N GLY A 266 -27.25 -29.38 19.70
CA GLY A 266 -26.91 -30.79 19.48
C GLY A 266 -26.11 -31.07 18.20
N PHE A 267 -25.66 -30.03 17.46
CA PHE A 267 -24.79 -30.25 16.31
C PHE A 267 -23.37 -30.59 16.79
N LEU A 268 -22.75 -31.58 16.17
CA LEU A 268 -21.36 -31.94 16.45
C LEU A 268 -20.43 -31.11 15.57
N PRO A 269 -19.62 -30.21 16.18
CA PRO A 269 -18.63 -29.43 15.41
C PRO A 269 -17.61 -30.35 14.73
N ALA A 270 -17.41 -30.15 13.44
CA ALA A 270 -16.40 -30.84 12.66
C ALA A 270 -15.06 -30.08 12.68
N VAL A 271 -14.02 -30.62 12.05
CA VAL A 271 -12.68 -30.00 11.96
C VAL A 271 -12.76 -28.61 11.33
N GLU A 272 -13.63 -28.44 10.32
CA GLU A 272 -13.85 -27.16 9.63
C GLU A 272 -14.44 -26.10 10.58
N THR A 273 -15.40 -26.50 11.46
CA THR A 273 -16.00 -25.59 12.44
C THR A 273 -14.98 -25.08 13.44
N TYR A 274 -14.14 -25.99 13.97
CA TYR A 274 -13.05 -25.63 14.84
C TYR A 274 -12.00 -24.78 14.10
N GLY A 275 -11.66 -25.13 12.87
CA GLY A 275 -10.71 -24.39 12.04
C GLY A 275 -11.14 -22.93 11.82
N ALA A 276 -12.42 -22.69 11.55
CA ALA A 276 -12.97 -21.34 11.38
C ALA A 276 -12.84 -20.49 12.65
N ILE A 277 -13.22 -21.03 13.80
CA ILE A 277 -13.17 -20.28 15.08
C ILE A 277 -11.72 -20.12 15.58
N ILE A 278 -10.84 -21.11 15.40
CA ILE A 278 -9.42 -21.03 15.68
C ILE A 278 -8.78 -19.92 14.87
N ASN A 279 -9.07 -19.86 13.57
CA ASN A 279 -8.59 -18.78 12.68
C ASN A 279 -9.03 -17.39 13.19
N GLY A 280 -10.27 -17.26 13.67
CA GLY A 280 -10.77 -16.03 14.27
C GLY A 280 -9.94 -15.61 15.50
N PHE A 281 -9.74 -16.52 16.47
CA PHE A 281 -8.92 -16.22 17.65
C PHE A 281 -7.44 -16.03 17.35
N CYS A 282 -6.92 -16.69 16.34
CA CYS A 282 -5.56 -16.47 15.84
C CYS A 282 -5.36 -15.02 15.36
N LYS A 283 -6.34 -14.47 14.64
CA LYS A 283 -6.30 -13.06 14.20
C LYS A 283 -6.37 -12.06 15.36
N GLU A 284 -7.10 -12.38 16.43
CA GLU A 284 -7.13 -11.57 17.66
C GLU A 284 -5.88 -11.76 18.54
N GLY A 285 -5.02 -12.72 18.25
CA GLY A 285 -3.84 -13.06 19.07
C GLY A 285 -4.18 -13.80 20.38
N ASN A 286 -5.39 -14.34 20.50
CA ASN A 286 -5.82 -15.04 21.74
C ASN A 286 -5.44 -16.52 21.72
N PHE A 287 -4.16 -16.80 21.84
CA PHE A 287 -3.62 -18.16 21.76
C PHE A 287 -4.03 -19.07 22.91
N SER A 288 -4.42 -18.51 24.07
CA SER A 288 -4.90 -19.33 25.20
C SER A 288 -6.24 -20.03 24.88
N LEU A 289 -7.12 -19.37 24.16
CA LEU A 289 -8.37 -19.96 23.66
C LEU A 289 -8.13 -20.93 22.51
N VAL A 290 -7.15 -20.62 21.63
CA VAL A 290 -6.73 -21.51 20.54
C VAL A 290 -6.27 -22.85 21.10
N ASP A 291 -5.37 -22.85 22.11
CA ASP A 291 -4.89 -24.08 22.77
C ASP A 291 -6.03 -24.88 23.42
N ARG A 292 -7.00 -24.19 24.07
CA ARG A 292 -8.19 -24.86 24.64
C ARG A 292 -9.04 -25.51 23.56
N LEU A 293 -9.28 -24.85 22.43
CA LEU A 293 -10.07 -25.41 21.33
C LEU A 293 -9.36 -26.60 20.67
N MET A 294 -8.05 -26.53 20.48
CA MET A 294 -7.26 -27.65 19.95
C MET A 294 -7.29 -28.86 20.90
N ASN A 295 -7.22 -28.63 22.21
CA ASN A 295 -7.35 -29.69 23.22
C ASN A 295 -8.77 -30.25 23.25
N GLU A 296 -9.81 -29.43 23.09
CA GLU A 296 -11.19 -29.89 22.96
C GLU A 296 -11.39 -30.76 21.71
N MET A 297 -10.80 -30.39 20.57
CA MET A 297 -10.82 -31.24 19.37
C MET A 297 -10.25 -32.64 19.66
N LYS A 298 -9.10 -32.70 20.30
CA LYS A 298 -8.42 -33.96 20.67
C LYS A 298 -9.28 -34.81 21.63
N SER A 299 -9.87 -34.18 22.67
CA SER A 299 -10.72 -34.89 23.63
C SER A 299 -11.98 -35.48 23.00
N ARG A 300 -12.43 -34.93 21.87
CA ARG A 300 -13.54 -35.45 21.05
C ARG A 300 -13.11 -36.47 20.00
N GLY A 301 -11.86 -36.86 19.94
CA GLY A 301 -11.34 -37.80 18.95
C GLY A 301 -11.14 -37.20 17.55
N LEU A 302 -11.23 -35.87 17.41
CA LEU A 302 -10.99 -35.18 16.15
C LEU A 302 -9.47 -35.00 15.94
N VAL A 303 -8.95 -35.43 14.80
CA VAL A 303 -7.55 -35.23 14.44
C VAL A 303 -7.37 -33.80 13.96
N VAL A 304 -6.44 -33.07 14.61
CA VAL A 304 -6.06 -31.74 14.15
C VAL A 304 -5.26 -31.88 12.86
N ASN A 305 -5.78 -31.33 11.78
CA ASN A 305 -5.14 -31.44 10.47
C ASN A 305 -4.02 -30.40 10.26
N VAL A 306 -3.21 -30.59 9.23
CA VAL A 306 -2.07 -29.71 8.86
C VAL A 306 -2.52 -28.26 8.69
N GLN A 307 -3.73 -28.03 8.12
CA GLN A 307 -4.24 -26.69 7.85
C GLN A 307 -4.48 -25.89 9.15
N VAL A 308 -5.02 -26.53 10.20
CA VAL A 308 -5.21 -25.87 11.50
C VAL A 308 -3.86 -25.53 12.14
N TYR A 309 -2.88 -26.46 12.07
CA TYR A 309 -1.53 -26.18 12.56
C TYR A 309 -0.88 -25.02 11.80
N ASN A 310 -0.96 -25.00 10.47
CA ASN A 310 -0.43 -23.92 9.64
C ASN A 310 -1.05 -22.58 10.00
N THR A 311 -2.37 -22.53 10.24
CA THR A 311 -3.07 -21.31 10.66
C THR A 311 -2.56 -20.79 12.02
N VAL A 312 -2.32 -21.69 12.98
CA VAL A 312 -1.82 -21.30 14.30
C VAL A 312 -0.36 -20.85 14.23
N ILE A 313 0.49 -21.59 13.50
CA ILE A 313 1.90 -21.24 13.32
C ILE A 313 2.03 -19.88 12.62
N ASP A 314 1.28 -19.65 11.55
CA ASP A 314 1.27 -18.38 10.82
C ASP A 314 0.86 -17.21 11.72
N ALA A 315 -0.22 -17.38 12.47
CA ALA A 315 -0.68 -16.35 13.39
C ALA A 315 0.33 -16.08 14.51
N GLN A 316 0.99 -17.10 15.06
CA GLN A 316 2.04 -16.92 16.08
C GLN A 316 3.25 -16.16 15.51
N CYS A 317 3.65 -16.45 14.27
CA CYS A 317 4.67 -15.69 13.55
C CYS A 317 4.25 -14.23 13.34
N CYS A 318 3.03 -13.99 12.85
CA CYS A 318 2.51 -12.65 12.61
C CYS A 318 2.46 -11.77 13.87
N HIS A 319 2.20 -12.39 15.05
CA HIS A 319 2.19 -11.70 16.35
C HIS A 319 3.55 -11.69 17.07
N GLY A 320 4.63 -12.16 16.41
CA GLY A 320 5.98 -12.15 16.96
C GLY A 320 6.30 -13.25 17.97
N TYR A 321 5.45 -14.27 18.12
CA TYR A 321 5.66 -15.41 19.03
C TYR A 321 6.41 -16.56 18.38
N LYS A 322 7.56 -16.28 17.78
CA LYS A 322 8.36 -17.26 17.02
C LYS A 322 8.69 -18.54 17.81
N THR A 323 9.05 -18.40 19.07
CA THR A 323 9.38 -19.55 19.92
C THR A 323 8.20 -20.52 20.07
N LYS A 324 6.97 -19.98 20.22
CA LYS A 324 5.73 -20.77 20.27
C LYS A 324 5.40 -21.41 18.93
N ALA A 325 5.67 -20.73 17.82
CA ALA A 325 5.47 -21.27 16.47
C ALA A 325 6.37 -22.49 16.22
N VAL A 326 7.66 -22.42 16.61
CA VAL A 326 8.58 -23.55 16.52
C VAL A 326 8.17 -24.69 17.48
N GLU A 327 7.69 -24.37 18.67
CA GLU A 327 7.15 -25.37 19.59
C GLU A 327 5.91 -26.06 19.02
N MET A 328 5.03 -25.31 18.35
CA MET A 328 3.85 -25.86 17.69
C MET A 328 4.23 -26.79 16.54
N LEU A 329 5.28 -26.45 15.77
CA LEU A 329 5.85 -27.36 14.77
C LEU A 329 6.34 -28.67 15.40
N LYS A 330 7.04 -28.61 16.54
CA LYS A 330 7.50 -29.82 17.27
C LYS A 330 6.33 -30.67 17.74
N ARG A 331 5.31 -30.05 18.34
CA ARG A 331 4.07 -30.74 18.76
C ARG A 331 3.33 -31.40 17.60
N MET A 332 3.30 -30.74 16.42
CA MET A 332 2.72 -31.30 15.22
C MET A 332 3.44 -32.60 14.81
N ILE A 333 4.75 -32.62 14.87
CA ILE A 333 5.60 -33.79 14.54
C ILE A 333 5.42 -34.92 15.56
N GLU A 334 5.43 -34.59 16.84
CA GLU A 334 5.26 -35.56 17.96
C GLU A 334 3.94 -36.30 17.91
N ILE A 335 2.89 -35.66 17.43
CA ILE A 335 1.54 -36.24 17.29
C ILE A 335 1.42 -37.08 16.00
N GLY A 336 2.46 -37.11 15.15
CA GLY A 336 2.45 -37.84 13.88
C GLY A 336 1.78 -37.08 12.73
N CYS A 337 1.44 -35.79 12.89
CA CYS A 337 0.97 -34.94 11.82
C CYS A 337 2.16 -34.39 11.03
N ALA A 338 2.43 -34.95 9.87
CA ALA A 338 3.59 -34.56 9.05
C ALA A 338 3.45 -33.10 8.55
N PRO A 339 4.43 -32.21 8.84
CA PRO A 339 4.45 -30.87 8.27
C PRO A 339 4.57 -30.92 6.75
N ASP A 340 3.88 -30.03 6.08
CA ASP A 340 3.95 -29.86 4.63
C ASP A 340 4.89 -28.70 4.24
N ILE A 341 5.06 -28.46 2.95
CA ILE A 341 5.90 -27.35 2.46
C ILE A 341 5.35 -25.99 2.89
N ILE A 342 4.02 -25.85 3.10
CA ILE A 342 3.38 -24.63 3.55
C ILE A 342 3.81 -24.31 4.98
N THR A 343 3.85 -25.32 5.87
CA THR A 343 4.32 -25.18 7.26
C THR A 343 5.73 -24.58 7.31
N TYR A 344 6.64 -25.13 6.49
CA TYR A 344 8.01 -24.61 6.42
C TYR A 344 8.09 -23.24 5.80
N ASN A 345 7.32 -22.96 4.74
CA ASN A 345 7.30 -21.65 4.08
C ASN A 345 6.85 -20.52 5.02
N ILE A 346 5.90 -20.77 5.93
CA ILE A 346 5.49 -19.81 6.95
C ILE A 346 6.68 -19.43 7.85
N LEU A 347 7.38 -20.41 8.37
CA LEU A 347 8.53 -20.21 9.27
C LEU A 347 9.73 -19.57 8.54
N ILE A 348 9.98 -19.98 7.30
CA ILE A 348 11.02 -19.40 6.43
C ILE A 348 10.71 -17.92 6.17
N TYR A 349 9.46 -17.61 5.80
CA TYR A 349 9.02 -16.24 5.57
C TYR A 349 9.20 -15.37 6.82
N ASP A 350 8.79 -15.87 7.99
CA ASP A 350 8.97 -15.17 9.26
C ASP A 350 10.45 -14.92 9.58
N SER A 351 11.30 -15.93 9.42
CA SER A 351 12.74 -15.81 9.63
C SER A 351 13.38 -14.79 8.68
N CYS A 352 13.00 -14.80 7.40
CA CYS A 352 13.44 -13.84 6.40
C CYS A 352 12.97 -12.41 6.72
N ARG A 353 11.73 -12.24 7.19
CA ARG A 353 11.18 -10.94 7.59
C ARG A 353 11.97 -10.31 8.73
N HIS A 354 12.45 -11.12 9.68
CA HIS A 354 13.24 -10.67 10.82
C HIS A 354 14.74 -10.63 10.56
N GLY A 355 15.18 -10.82 9.31
CA GLY A 355 16.58 -10.74 8.90
C GLY A 355 17.43 -11.95 9.31
N LYS A 356 16.83 -13.02 9.82
CA LYS A 356 17.50 -14.25 10.27
C LYS A 356 17.62 -15.26 9.14
N VAL A 357 18.42 -14.93 8.12
CA VAL A 357 18.50 -15.72 6.88
C VAL A 357 19.13 -17.10 7.10
N GLU A 358 20.09 -17.21 8.00
CA GLU A 358 20.73 -18.48 8.37
C GLU A 358 19.75 -19.50 8.97
N GLU A 359 18.83 -19.01 9.84
CA GLU A 359 17.76 -19.87 10.39
C GLU A 359 16.78 -20.30 9.28
N ALA A 360 16.50 -19.41 8.32
CA ALA A 360 15.64 -19.72 7.19
C ALA A 360 16.28 -20.80 6.29
N GLU A 361 17.57 -20.72 6.03
CA GLU A 361 18.30 -21.76 5.29
C GLU A 361 18.27 -23.12 5.99
N GLN A 362 18.47 -23.14 7.30
CA GLN A 362 18.36 -24.38 8.09
C GLN A 362 16.96 -25.00 7.98
N LEU A 363 15.91 -24.18 7.95
CA LEU A 363 14.53 -24.65 7.74
C LEU A 363 14.32 -25.23 6.34
N VAL A 364 14.94 -24.63 5.30
CA VAL A 364 14.91 -25.18 3.94
C VAL A 364 15.60 -26.54 3.89
N GLU A 365 16.77 -26.68 4.54
CA GLU A 365 17.46 -27.98 4.62
C GLU A 365 16.66 -29.02 5.39
N GLN A 366 16.01 -28.64 6.50
CA GLN A 366 15.13 -29.54 7.25
C GLN A 366 13.95 -30.02 6.40
N ALA A 367 13.33 -29.12 5.62
CA ALA A 367 12.27 -29.48 4.69
C ALA A 367 12.77 -30.44 3.61
N ALA A 368 13.95 -30.17 3.03
CA ALA A 368 14.55 -31.02 2.02
C ALA A 368 14.91 -32.42 2.56
N ARG A 369 15.46 -32.53 3.79
CA ARG A 369 15.75 -33.82 4.47
C ARG A 369 14.49 -34.66 4.69
N ARG A 370 13.31 -34.03 4.76
CA ARG A 370 12.01 -34.70 4.85
C ARG A 370 11.41 -35.05 3.49
N GLY A 371 12.14 -34.81 2.41
CA GLY A 371 11.67 -35.07 1.04
C GLY A 371 10.71 -34.01 0.49
N LEU A 372 10.53 -32.88 1.19
CA LEU A 372 9.73 -31.77 0.71
C LEU A 372 10.54 -30.95 -0.29
N ARG A 373 9.97 -30.67 -1.46
CA ARG A 373 10.62 -29.85 -2.49
C ARG A 373 10.37 -28.37 -2.24
N PRO A 374 11.42 -27.53 -2.05
CA PRO A 374 11.28 -26.09 -2.02
C PRO A 374 10.63 -25.57 -3.31
N ASN A 375 9.66 -24.69 -3.16
CA ASN A 375 8.93 -24.10 -4.28
C ASN A 375 9.19 -22.58 -4.34
N LYS A 376 8.57 -21.89 -5.28
CA LYS A 376 8.72 -20.43 -5.44
C LYS A 376 8.40 -19.64 -4.16
N LEU A 377 7.45 -20.10 -3.33
CA LEU A 377 7.14 -19.46 -2.04
C LEU A 377 8.23 -19.65 -0.99
N THR A 378 9.09 -20.65 -1.16
CA THR A 378 10.29 -20.85 -0.34
C THR A 378 11.42 -19.92 -0.79
N TYR A 379 11.65 -19.82 -2.12
CA TYR A 379 12.81 -19.11 -2.67
C TYR A 379 12.63 -17.59 -2.65
N THR A 380 11.43 -17.07 -2.97
CA THR A 380 11.21 -15.62 -3.09
C THR A 380 11.47 -14.83 -1.80
N PRO A 381 11.03 -15.26 -0.60
CA PRO A 381 11.39 -14.58 0.65
C PRO A 381 12.88 -14.58 0.95
N LEU A 382 13.59 -15.70 0.65
CA LEU A 382 15.03 -15.81 0.83
C LEU A 382 15.80 -14.87 -0.10
N LEU A 383 15.41 -14.80 -1.39
CA LEU A 383 15.98 -13.85 -2.34
C LEU A 383 15.85 -12.41 -1.83
N ASN A 384 14.65 -12.02 -1.35
CA ASN A 384 14.42 -10.71 -0.75
C ASN A 384 15.27 -10.47 0.49
N ALA A 385 15.45 -11.48 1.33
CA ALA A 385 16.23 -11.36 2.54
C ALA A 385 17.73 -11.17 2.25
N TYR A 386 18.30 -11.89 1.29
CA TYR A 386 19.67 -11.67 0.83
C TYR A 386 19.87 -10.28 0.20
N CYS A 387 18.93 -9.83 -0.63
CA CYS A 387 18.98 -8.49 -1.17
C CYS A 387 18.98 -7.41 -0.07
N ARG A 388 18.21 -7.60 1.01
CA ARG A 388 18.21 -6.69 2.17
C ARG A 388 19.50 -6.72 2.98
N GLN A 389 20.21 -7.86 3.00
CA GLN A 389 21.52 -8.00 3.63
C GLN A 389 22.68 -7.49 2.76
N ASN A 390 22.36 -6.90 1.59
CA ASN A 390 23.34 -6.43 0.60
C ASN A 390 24.23 -7.54 0.01
N ASP A 391 23.73 -8.79 -0.04
CA ASP A 391 24.45 -9.93 -0.60
C ASP A 391 23.84 -10.35 -1.95
N ALA A 392 24.20 -9.58 -3.02
CA ALA A 392 23.72 -9.83 -4.37
C ALA A 392 24.18 -11.19 -4.91
N ASN A 393 25.39 -11.63 -4.53
CA ASN A 393 25.95 -12.89 -5.04
C ASN A 393 25.15 -14.09 -4.54
N LYS A 394 24.86 -14.15 -3.24
CA LYS A 394 24.01 -15.21 -2.69
C LYS A 394 22.58 -15.18 -3.22
N ALA A 395 22.02 -13.99 -3.45
CA ALA A 395 20.70 -13.87 -4.09
C ALA A 395 20.72 -14.47 -5.50
N LEU A 396 21.74 -14.18 -6.32
CA LEU A 396 21.90 -14.74 -7.66
C LEU A 396 22.13 -16.23 -7.64
N ASP A 397 22.97 -16.74 -6.74
CA ASP A 397 23.25 -18.18 -6.59
C ASP A 397 21.97 -18.94 -6.19
N LEU A 398 21.18 -18.35 -5.28
CA LEU A 398 19.90 -18.93 -4.86
C LEU A 398 18.88 -18.93 -6.02
N PHE A 399 18.88 -17.88 -6.85
CA PHE A 399 18.03 -17.83 -8.03
C PHE A 399 18.42 -18.91 -9.06
N VAL A 400 19.73 -19.10 -9.28
CA VAL A 400 20.23 -20.17 -10.15
C VAL A 400 19.85 -21.54 -9.59
N LYS A 401 19.96 -21.74 -8.28
CA LYS A 401 19.56 -22.98 -7.58
C LYS A 401 18.06 -23.26 -7.75
N MET A 402 17.21 -22.22 -7.66
CA MET A 402 15.76 -22.32 -7.90
C MET A 402 15.48 -22.86 -9.32
N VAL A 403 16.12 -22.26 -10.32
CA VAL A 403 15.96 -22.66 -11.73
C VAL A 403 16.46 -24.07 -11.98
N ASN A 404 17.62 -24.44 -11.42
CA ASN A 404 18.21 -25.77 -11.58
C ASN A 404 17.35 -26.87 -10.91
N ASN A 405 16.60 -26.53 -9.86
CA ASN A 405 15.64 -27.42 -9.23
C ASN A 405 14.31 -27.57 -10.01
N GLY A 406 14.22 -26.96 -11.19
CA GLY A 406 13.06 -27.06 -12.08
C GLY A 406 11.91 -26.10 -11.73
N GLU A 407 12.08 -25.24 -10.72
CA GLU A 407 11.08 -24.23 -10.37
C GLU A 407 11.15 -23.06 -11.36
N LYS A 408 9.99 -22.74 -11.94
CA LYS A 408 9.89 -21.62 -12.90
C LYS A 408 9.69 -20.31 -12.13
N PRO A 409 10.65 -19.36 -12.18
CA PRO A 409 10.46 -18.04 -11.61
C PRO A 409 9.26 -17.34 -12.24
N ASP A 410 8.39 -16.76 -11.43
CA ASP A 410 7.27 -15.95 -11.89
C ASP A 410 7.63 -14.45 -11.86
N LEU A 411 6.71 -13.60 -12.33
CA LEU A 411 6.87 -12.15 -12.34
C LEU A 411 7.28 -11.61 -10.96
N LEU A 412 6.66 -12.12 -9.89
CA LEU A 412 6.95 -11.67 -8.53
C LEU A 412 8.39 -11.99 -8.09
N THR A 413 8.89 -13.18 -8.44
CA THR A 413 10.27 -13.59 -8.14
C THR A 413 11.28 -12.70 -8.88
N TYR A 414 11.03 -12.43 -10.17
CA TYR A 414 11.89 -11.52 -10.95
C TYR A 414 11.84 -10.09 -10.44
N ASN A 415 10.65 -9.56 -10.11
CA ASN A 415 10.49 -8.22 -9.53
C ASN A 415 11.27 -8.08 -8.23
N SER A 416 11.16 -9.07 -7.35
CA SER A 416 11.89 -9.12 -6.08
C SER A 416 13.40 -9.09 -6.28
N LEU A 417 13.91 -9.90 -7.20
CA LEU A 417 15.35 -9.99 -7.50
C LEU A 417 15.85 -8.69 -8.15
N ILE A 418 15.15 -8.18 -9.17
CA ILE A 418 15.51 -6.93 -9.87
C ILE A 418 15.50 -5.77 -8.88
N HIS A 419 14.45 -5.64 -8.06
CA HIS A 419 14.37 -4.58 -7.05
C HIS A 419 15.53 -4.68 -6.05
N GLY A 420 15.85 -5.88 -5.57
CA GLY A 420 16.95 -6.10 -4.67
C GLY A 420 18.30 -5.71 -5.28
N ILE A 421 18.62 -6.17 -6.49
CA ILE A 421 19.87 -5.89 -7.18
C ILE A 421 20.01 -4.40 -7.53
N VAL A 422 18.90 -3.74 -7.96
CA VAL A 422 18.89 -2.29 -8.20
C VAL A 422 19.13 -1.50 -6.91
N SER A 423 18.60 -1.97 -5.78
CA SER A 423 18.82 -1.31 -4.48
C SER A 423 20.29 -1.35 -4.03
N LEU A 424 21.01 -2.39 -4.45
CA LEU A 424 22.47 -2.55 -4.25
C LEU A 424 23.31 -1.72 -5.22
N GLY A 425 22.65 -1.09 -6.19
CA GLY A 425 23.31 -0.27 -7.20
C GLY A 425 23.77 -1.06 -8.43
N GLU A 426 23.54 -2.36 -8.54
CA GLU A 426 23.95 -3.17 -9.69
C GLU A 426 22.90 -3.19 -10.80
N VAL A 427 22.66 -2.02 -11.40
CA VAL A 427 21.60 -1.85 -12.39
C VAL A 427 21.86 -2.61 -13.70
N GLU A 428 23.09 -2.75 -14.10
CA GLU A 428 23.52 -3.50 -15.31
C GLU A 428 23.18 -4.98 -15.17
N THR A 429 23.48 -5.57 -14.02
CA THR A 429 23.11 -6.95 -13.69
C THR A 429 21.58 -7.11 -13.69
N ALA A 430 20.84 -6.14 -13.19
CA ALA A 430 19.37 -6.15 -13.21
C ALA A 430 18.81 -6.09 -14.63
N ILE A 431 19.44 -5.34 -15.56
CA ILE A 431 19.03 -5.29 -16.98
C ILE A 431 19.28 -6.65 -17.65
N THR A 432 20.38 -7.31 -17.39
CA THR A 432 20.63 -8.67 -17.94
C THR A 432 19.63 -9.70 -17.42
N ILE A 433 19.11 -9.51 -16.20
CA ILE A 433 18.02 -10.35 -15.65
C ILE A 433 16.71 -10.08 -16.36
N LEU A 434 16.39 -8.80 -16.69
CA LEU A 434 15.23 -8.44 -17.49
C LEU A 434 15.24 -9.13 -18.85
N GLU A 435 16.40 -9.16 -19.53
CA GLU A 435 16.57 -9.84 -20.83
C GLU A 435 16.37 -11.36 -20.69
N LYS A 436 16.91 -11.97 -19.65
CA LYS A 436 16.67 -13.40 -19.34
C LYS A 436 15.22 -13.72 -19.01
N MET A 437 14.50 -12.79 -18.35
CA MET A 437 13.09 -12.90 -18.02
C MET A 437 12.25 -12.94 -19.31
N THR A 438 12.47 -11.98 -20.21
CA THR A 438 11.74 -11.92 -21.49
C THR A 438 12.08 -13.11 -22.40
N GLY A 439 13.34 -13.53 -22.45
CA GLY A 439 13.78 -14.73 -23.18
C GLY A 439 13.15 -16.04 -22.67
N ARG A 440 12.64 -16.08 -21.45
CA ARG A 440 11.90 -17.22 -20.87
C ARG A 440 10.38 -17.09 -21.01
N GLY A 441 9.88 -16.09 -21.70
CA GLY A 441 8.44 -15.86 -21.89
C GLY A 441 7.71 -15.28 -20.68
N VAL A 442 8.44 -14.73 -19.71
CA VAL A 442 7.85 -13.97 -18.60
C VAL A 442 7.90 -12.50 -18.97
N PHE A 443 6.73 -11.88 -19.18
CA PHE A 443 6.66 -10.48 -19.57
C PHE A 443 6.78 -9.56 -18.37
N PRO A 444 7.66 -8.54 -18.42
CA PRO A 444 7.78 -7.54 -17.37
C PRO A 444 6.54 -6.63 -17.33
N ASP A 445 6.23 -6.11 -16.16
CA ASP A 445 5.20 -5.11 -15.95
C ASP A 445 5.81 -3.69 -15.85
N ALA A 446 4.95 -2.67 -15.75
CA ALA A 446 5.39 -1.29 -15.57
C ALA A 446 6.22 -1.10 -14.29
N GLY A 447 5.98 -1.91 -13.26
CA GLY A 447 6.72 -1.88 -12.00
C GLY A 447 8.18 -2.25 -12.16
N VAL A 448 8.49 -3.32 -12.92
CA VAL A 448 9.88 -3.72 -13.25
C VAL A 448 10.62 -2.59 -13.96
N TYR A 449 10.02 -2.03 -15.01
CA TYR A 449 10.62 -0.92 -15.74
C TYR A 449 10.85 0.30 -14.85
N ASN A 450 9.89 0.65 -13.98
CA ASN A 450 10.02 1.77 -13.05
C ASN A 450 11.19 1.59 -12.08
N VAL A 451 11.39 0.38 -11.55
CA VAL A 451 12.52 0.06 -10.66
C VAL A 451 13.87 0.26 -11.38
N LEU A 452 14.01 -0.27 -12.60
CA LEU A 452 15.22 -0.14 -13.40
C LEU A 452 15.51 1.31 -13.80
N ILE A 453 14.48 2.02 -14.27
CA ILE A 453 14.56 3.46 -14.61
C ILE A 453 14.99 4.27 -13.38
N ASN A 454 14.41 4.02 -12.20
CA ASN A 454 14.80 4.67 -10.95
C ASN A 454 16.28 4.41 -10.59
N GLY A 455 16.72 3.16 -10.76
CA GLY A 455 18.12 2.78 -10.55
C GLY A 455 19.07 3.52 -11.48
N LEU A 456 18.74 3.60 -12.78
CA LEU A 456 19.52 4.35 -13.78
C LEU A 456 19.55 5.84 -13.50
N CYS A 457 18.39 6.42 -13.13
CA CYS A 457 18.28 7.83 -12.77
C CYS A 457 19.14 8.16 -11.54
N LYS A 458 19.15 7.29 -10.51
CA LYS A 458 20.02 7.47 -9.33
C LYS A 458 21.51 7.44 -9.68
N LYS A 459 21.91 6.62 -10.66
CA LYS A 459 23.29 6.56 -11.16
C LYS A 459 23.65 7.64 -12.19
N GLY A 460 22.72 8.50 -12.57
CA GLY A 460 22.92 9.52 -13.59
C GLY A 460 22.98 9.01 -15.03
N LYS A 461 22.65 7.74 -15.28
CA LYS A 461 22.61 7.13 -16.63
C LYS A 461 21.30 7.46 -17.34
N LEU A 462 21.02 8.75 -17.53
CA LEU A 462 19.76 9.24 -18.08
C LEU A 462 19.45 8.76 -19.52
N PRO A 463 20.43 8.67 -20.45
CA PRO A 463 20.18 8.13 -21.78
C PRO A 463 19.68 6.69 -21.74
N ALA A 464 20.27 5.82 -20.89
CA ALA A 464 19.85 4.44 -20.73
C ALA A 464 18.44 4.35 -20.11
N ALA A 465 18.10 5.25 -19.17
CA ALA A 465 16.74 5.32 -18.60
C ALA A 465 15.70 5.66 -19.67
N LYS A 466 16.00 6.57 -20.61
CA LYS A 466 15.15 6.92 -21.75
C LYS A 466 15.03 5.77 -22.76
N GLU A 467 16.11 5.02 -22.98
CA GLU A 467 16.09 3.83 -23.83
C GLU A 467 15.17 2.74 -23.26
N LEU A 468 15.17 2.54 -21.92
CA LEU A 468 14.24 1.62 -21.29
C LEU A 468 12.78 2.05 -21.44
N LEU A 469 12.48 3.36 -21.42
CA LEU A 469 11.14 3.85 -21.72
C LEU A 469 10.73 3.48 -23.17
N SER A 470 11.64 3.65 -24.15
CA SER A 470 11.39 3.27 -25.53
C SER A 470 11.15 1.76 -25.65
N LYS A 471 11.99 0.92 -25.02
CA LYS A 471 11.80 -0.54 -25.00
C LYS A 471 10.45 -0.96 -24.37
N MET A 472 9.99 -0.25 -23.33
CA MET A 472 8.68 -0.47 -22.71
C MET A 472 7.55 -0.20 -23.69
N LEU A 473 7.62 0.90 -24.45
CA LEU A 473 6.65 1.25 -25.49
C LEU A 473 6.66 0.25 -26.65
N ASP A 474 7.83 -0.18 -27.11
CA ASP A 474 8.01 -1.18 -28.18
C ASP A 474 7.39 -2.53 -27.81
N GLN A 475 7.35 -2.86 -26.53
CA GLN A 475 6.71 -4.07 -26.00
C GLN A 475 5.21 -3.90 -25.72
N ASN A 476 4.60 -2.78 -26.13
CA ASN A 476 3.20 -2.45 -25.86
C ASN A 476 2.83 -2.43 -24.36
N ILE A 477 3.78 -2.12 -23.49
CA ILE A 477 3.54 -1.92 -22.05
C ILE A 477 3.31 -0.42 -21.83
N PRO A 478 2.09 0.03 -21.49
CA PRO A 478 1.83 1.45 -21.31
C PRO A 478 2.56 1.99 -20.08
N PRO A 479 3.38 3.06 -20.22
CA PRO A 479 3.98 3.73 -19.08
C PRO A 479 2.90 4.33 -18.19
N ASP A 480 3.01 4.10 -16.89
CA ASP A 480 2.11 4.67 -15.90
C ASP A 480 2.64 6.03 -15.37
N LYS A 481 1.84 6.67 -14.52
CA LYS A 481 2.22 7.93 -13.88
C LYS A 481 3.51 7.83 -13.06
N PHE A 482 3.84 6.64 -12.53
CA PHE A 482 5.04 6.45 -11.70
C PHE A 482 6.30 6.41 -12.55
N VAL A 483 6.25 5.81 -13.73
CA VAL A 483 7.37 5.78 -14.70
C VAL A 483 7.72 7.20 -15.13
N TYR A 484 6.72 8.00 -15.55
CA TYR A 484 6.95 9.39 -15.92
C TYR A 484 7.44 10.24 -14.73
N ALA A 485 6.86 10.06 -13.55
CA ALA A 485 7.30 10.75 -12.34
C ALA A 485 8.78 10.47 -12.01
N THR A 486 9.18 9.20 -12.12
CA THR A 486 10.56 8.76 -11.85
C THR A 486 11.55 9.34 -12.85
N LEU A 487 11.20 9.33 -14.14
CA LEU A 487 12.04 9.93 -15.19
C LEU A 487 12.17 11.44 -15.00
N ILE A 488 11.04 12.13 -14.83
CA ILE A 488 11.02 13.59 -14.67
C ILE A 488 11.85 14.01 -13.44
N ASP A 489 11.66 13.36 -12.28
CA ASP A 489 12.47 13.63 -11.07
C ASP A 489 13.95 13.31 -11.30
N GLY A 490 14.26 12.20 -12.00
CA GLY A 490 15.63 11.84 -12.36
C GLY A 490 16.31 12.89 -13.24
N PHE A 491 15.66 13.35 -14.30
CA PHE A 491 16.20 14.41 -15.16
C PHE A 491 16.36 15.74 -14.43
N ILE A 492 15.41 16.09 -13.54
CA ILE A 492 15.48 17.30 -12.71
C ILE A 492 16.65 17.25 -11.73
N ARG A 493 16.89 16.12 -11.07
CA ARG A 493 18.01 15.93 -10.13
C ARG A 493 19.35 16.17 -10.80
N HIS A 494 19.50 15.77 -12.06
CA HIS A 494 20.70 15.94 -12.85
C HIS A 494 20.72 17.23 -13.68
N GLN A 495 19.81 18.17 -13.41
CA GLN A 495 19.74 19.51 -14.02
C GLN A 495 19.46 19.50 -15.55
N VAL A 496 18.92 18.43 -16.09
CA VAL A 496 18.52 18.31 -17.51
C VAL A 496 17.04 18.64 -17.67
N ILE A 497 16.69 19.91 -17.46
CA ILE A 497 15.28 20.33 -17.33
C ILE A 497 14.54 20.33 -18.67
N ASP A 498 15.21 20.55 -19.78
CA ASP A 498 14.59 20.55 -21.12
C ASP A 498 14.04 19.18 -21.50
N GLU A 499 14.76 18.10 -21.18
CA GLU A 499 14.26 16.72 -21.37
C GLU A 499 13.14 16.38 -20.40
N ALA A 500 13.25 16.80 -19.13
CA ALA A 500 12.16 16.65 -18.16
C ALA A 500 10.88 17.35 -18.64
N LYS A 501 11.00 18.54 -19.24
CA LYS A 501 9.87 19.29 -19.82
C LYS A 501 9.22 18.52 -21.00
N LYS A 502 10.03 17.95 -21.90
CA LYS A 502 9.52 17.14 -23.01
C LYS A 502 8.74 15.92 -22.52
N LEU A 503 9.29 15.19 -21.52
CA LEU A 503 8.62 14.04 -20.92
C LEU A 503 7.32 14.43 -20.20
N PHE A 504 7.31 15.57 -19.52
CA PHE A 504 6.13 16.09 -18.86
C PHE A 504 5.03 16.47 -19.86
N GLU A 505 5.39 17.11 -20.98
CA GLU A 505 4.47 17.47 -22.05
C GLU A 505 3.94 16.22 -22.78
N LEU A 506 4.80 15.22 -23.01
CA LEU A 506 4.42 13.94 -23.59
C LEU A 506 3.39 13.21 -22.70
N ALA A 507 3.65 13.13 -21.40
CA ALA A 507 2.73 12.48 -20.47
C ALA A 507 1.34 13.14 -20.46
N ILE A 508 1.28 14.47 -20.57
CA ILE A 508 0.00 15.20 -20.69
C ILE A 508 -0.69 14.91 -22.03
N GLN A 509 0.06 14.84 -23.13
CA GLN A 509 -0.47 14.54 -24.47
C GLN A 509 -1.06 13.13 -24.54
N GLU A 510 -0.43 12.17 -23.89
CA GLU A 510 -0.91 10.79 -23.77
C GLU A 510 -2.10 10.64 -22.80
N GLY A 511 -2.57 11.74 -22.18
CA GLY A 511 -3.71 11.74 -21.27
C GLY A 511 -3.43 11.11 -19.91
N ILE A 512 -2.16 10.97 -19.52
CA ILE A 512 -1.79 10.41 -18.23
C ILE A 512 -2.11 11.42 -17.13
N ASN A 513 -2.90 10.99 -16.16
CA ASN A 513 -3.29 11.84 -15.03
C ASN A 513 -2.14 11.94 -14.03
N LEU A 514 -1.25 12.92 -14.26
CA LEU A 514 -0.11 13.19 -13.38
C LEU A 514 -0.60 13.73 -12.03
N ASP A 515 0.06 13.34 -10.95
CA ASP A 515 -0.29 13.78 -9.60
C ASP A 515 0.47 15.06 -9.17
N VAL A 516 0.10 15.58 -8.01
CA VAL A 516 0.73 16.77 -7.40
C VAL A 516 2.25 16.63 -7.28
N VAL A 517 2.74 15.40 -7.04
CA VAL A 517 4.17 15.12 -6.84
C VAL A 517 4.99 15.43 -8.08
N VAL A 518 4.50 15.06 -9.28
CA VAL A 518 5.17 15.33 -10.55
C VAL A 518 5.22 16.82 -10.85
N TYR A 519 4.09 17.50 -10.64
CA TYR A 519 4.05 18.97 -10.80
C TYR A 519 5.00 19.66 -9.84
N ASN A 520 5.07 19.22 -8.58
CA ASN A 520 5.99 19.75 -7.58
C ASN A 520 7.45 19.50 -7.95
N ALA A 521 7.77 18.35 -8.53
CA ALA A 521 9.11 18.07 -9.06
C ALA A 521 9.48 19.06 -10.18
N MET A 522 8.58 19.29 -11.14
CA MET A 522 8.77 20.27 -12.20
C MET A 522 8.94 21.70 -11.68
N ILE A 523 8.08 22.13 -10.74
CA ILE A 523 8.18 23.43 -10.07
C ILE A 523 9.55 23.59 -9.41
N LYS A 524 10.00 22.57 -8.66
CA LYS A 524 11.32 22.55 -8.01
C LYS A 524 12.45 22.64 -9.03
N GLY A 525 12.32 21.92 -10.16
CA GLY A 525 13.29 21.97 -11.24
C GLY A 525 13.40 23.37 -11.85
N TYR A 526 12.29 23.98 -12.21
CA TYR A 526 12.25 25.33 -12.76
C TYR A 526 12.78 26.38 -11.76
N CYS A 527 12.41 26.29 -10.50
CA CYS A 527 12.94 27.20 -9.46
C CYS A 527 14.45 27.08 -9.28
N LYS A 528 15.01 25.85 -9.33
CA LYS A 528 16.46 25.65 -9.26
C LYS A 528 17.21 26.24 -10.45
N ASN A 529 16.62 26.19 -11.66
CA ASN A 529 17.19 26.78 -12.88
C ASN A 529 16.90 28.28 -13.05
N GLY A 530 16.20 28.88 -12.10
CA GLY A 530 15.87 30.30 -12.17
C GLY A 530 14.66 30.63 -13.09
N ASN A 531 14.00 29.65 -13.65
CA ASN A 531 12.89 29.80 -14.59
C ASN A 531 11.54 29.94 -13.86
N LEU A 532 11.39 31.03 -13.10
CA LEU A 532 10.20 31.25 -12.25
C LEU A 532 8.91 31.41 -13.06
N LYS A 533 8.98 31.94 -14.29
CA LYS A 533 7.81 32.07 -15.19
C LYS A 533 7.23 30.69 -15.52
N ASP A 534 8.07 29.72 -15.82
CA ASP A 534 7.64 28.35 -16.11
C ASP A 534 7.11 27.63 -14.85
N ALA A 535 7.73 27.88 -13.67
CA ALA A 535 7.24 27.39 -12.39
C ALA A 535 5.80 27.87 -12.09
N VAL A 536 5.53 29.17 -12.27
CA VAL A 536 4.18 29.74 -12.12
C VAL A 536 3.22 29.21 -13.19
N SER A 537 3.69 28.95 -14.43
CA SER A 537 2.91 28.33 -15.48
C SER A 537 2.48 26.90 -15.11
N CYS A 538 3.35 26.12 -14.43
CA CYS A 538 2.97 24.80 -13.91
C CYS A 538 1.78 24.87 -12.94
N VAL A 539 1.73 25.84 -12.05
CA VAL A 539 0.57 26.03 -11.14
C VAL A 539 -0.70 26.29 -11.95
N LYS A 540 -0.61 27.07 -13.05
CA LYS A 540 -1.78 27.28 -13.94
C LYS A 540 -2.20 25.99 -14.65
N LYS A 541 -1.23 25.13 -15.04
CA LYS A 541 -1.50 23.81 -15.63
C LYS A 541 -2.16 22.87 -14.61
N MET A 542 -1.74 22.88 -13.33
CA MET A 542 -2.38 22.10 -12.26
C MET A 542 -3.88 22.41 -12.16
N PHE A 543 -4.26 23.70 -12.14
CA PHE A 543 -5.69 24.09 -12.11
C PHE A 543 -6.45 23.64 -13.35
N LYS A 544 -5.83 23.67 -14.55
CA LYS A 544 -6.48 23.16 -15.77
C LYS A 544 -6.72 21.66 -15.73
N SER A 545 -5.86 20.93 -15.03
CA SER A 545 -5.97 19.47 -14.81
C SER A 545 -6.78 19.11 -13.57
N HIS A 546 -7.53 20.06 -12.98
CA HIS A 546 -8.31 19.88 -11.74
C HIS A 546 -7.49 19.39 -10.52
N ILE A 547 -6.20 19.70 -10.51
CA ILE A 547 -5.29 19.38 -9.41
C ILE A 547 -5.07 20.65 -8.59
N SER A 548 -5.38 20.61 -7.30
CA SER A 548 -5.12 21.74 -6.41
C SER A 548 -3.66 21.80 -6.00
N PRO A 549 -2.94 22.93 -6.22
CA PRO A 549 -1.59 23.10 -5.68
C PRO A 549 -1.59 23.02 -4.15
N ASP A 550 -0.59 22.37 -3.60
CA ASP A 550 -0.41 22.19 -2.16
C ASP A 550 0.55 23.24 -1.55
N GLU A 551 0.74 23.16 -0.25
CA GLU A 551 1.67 24.03 0.48
C GLU A 551 3.10 23.93 -0.05
N TYR A 552 3.51 22.74 -0.52
CA TYR A 552 4.84 22.51 -1.06
C TYR A 552 5.03 23.22 -2.40
N SER A 553 4.02 23.21 -3.28
CA SER A 553 4.02 23.92 -4.57
C SER A 553 4.31 25.40 -4.37
N TYR A 554 3.54 26.06 -3.50
CA TYR A 554 3.67 27.49 -3.26
C TYR A 554 4.97 27.84 -2.53
N SER A 555 5.32 27.09 -1.47
CA SER A 555 6.56 27.32 -0.71
C SER A 555 7.80 27.20 -1.57
N THR A 556 7.82 26.24 -2.52
CA THR A 556 8.94 26.05 -3.45
C THR A 556 9.09 27.24 -4.41
N ILE A 557 7.98 27.79 -4.92
CA ILE A 557 8.00 28.96 -5.81
C ILE A 557 8.45 30.22 -5.02
N ILE A 558 7.91 30.42 -3.82
CA ILE A 558 8.29 31.52 -2.93
C ILE A 558 9.79 31.47 -2.64
N ASP A 559 10.33 30.29 -2.28
CA ASP A 559 11.76 30.09 -2.06
C ASP A 559 12.59 30.38 -3.33
N GLY A 560 12.06 30.01 -4.50
CA GLY A 560 12.67 30.33 -5.80
C GLY A 560 12.77 31.84 -6.05
N TYR A 561 11.70 32.61 -5.80
CA TYR A 561 11.69 34.07 -5.89
C TYR A 561 12.66 34.71 -4.89
N VAL A 562 12.67 34.23 -3.66
CA VAL A 562 13.59 34.71 -2.62
C VAL A 562 15.06 34.49 -3.02
N LYS A 563 15.38 33.31 -3.62
CA LYS A 563 16.77 33.04 -4.10
C LYS A 563 17.18 33.95 -5.25
N GLN A 564 16.25 34.44 -6.03
CA GLN A 564 16.50 35.46 -7.07
C GLN A 564 16.44 36.90 -6.52
N GLN A 565 16.32 37.09 -5.23
CA GLN A 565 16.19 38.40 -4.55
C GLN A 565 14.94 39.19 -4.94
N ASP A 566 13.93 38.57 -5.58
CA ASP A 566 12.66 39.15 -5.93
C ASP A 566 11.60 38.87 -4.84
N ILE A 567 11.66 39.70 -3.79
CA ILE A 567 10.74 39.57 -2.64
C ILE A 567 9.33 39.98 -3.02
N ASP A 568 9.20 40.94 -3.92
CA ASP A 568 7.89 41.45 -4.34
C ASP A 568 7.13 40.36 -5.13
N GLY A 569 7.83 39.63 -6.00
CA GLY A 569 7.31 38.44 -6.65
C GLY A 569 6.94 37.32 -5.65
N ALA A 570 7.77 37.11 -4.63
CA ALA A 570 7.47 36.16 -3.54
C ALA A 570 6.18 36.51 -2.79
N LEU A 571 5.96 37.80 -2.48
CA LEU A 571 4.75 38.29 -1.82
C LEU A 571 3.49 38.13 -2.69
N VAL A 572 3.59 38.36 -4.00
CA VAL A 572 2.48 38.11 -4.93
C VAL A 572 2.04 36.64 -4.88
N ILE A 573 3.00 35.71 -4.88
CA ILE A 573 2.71 34.27 -4.80
C ILE A 573 2.15 33.89 -3.43
N PHE A 574 2.67 34.47 -2.34
CA PHE A 574 2.14 34.27 -0.99
C PHE A 574 0.68 34.73 -0.88
N ASN A 575 0.37 35.95 -1.35
CA ASN A 575 -1.01 36.47 -1.37
C ASN A 575 -1.95 35.60 -2.22
N ARG A 576 -1.43 34.99 -3.31
CA ARG A 576 -2.19 34.06 -4.13
C ARG A 576 -2.47 32.76 -3.40
N MET A 577 -1.47 32.23 -2.66
CA MET A 577 -1.63 31.04 -1.81
C MET A 577 -2.76 31.24 -0.79
N VAL A 578 -2.75 32.37 -0.07
CA VAL A 578 -3.76 32.72 0.94
C VAL A 578 -5.15 32.89 0.30
N LYS A 579 -5.25 33.59 -0.84
CA LYS A 579 -6.53 33.78 -1.57
C LYS A 579 -7.16 32.45 -2.02
N GLN A 580 -6.35 31.42 -2.22
CA GLN A 580 -6.82 30.09 -2.63
C GLN A 580 -7.04 29.13 -1.44
N ASN A 581 -7.17 29.67 -0.22
CA ASN A 581 -7.35 28.90 1.02
C ASN A 581 -6.26 27.84 1.29
N CYS A 582 -5.09 27.95 0.65
CA CYS A 582 -3.95 27.13 0.98
C CYS A 582 -3.20 27.76 2.16
N LYS A 583 -3.18 27.09 3.30
CA LYS A 583 -2.60 27.64 4.54
C LYS A 583 -1.08 27.68 4.46
N PRO A 584 -0.45 28.87 4.66
CA PRO A 584 1.00 28.95 4.72
C PRO A 584 1.56 28.15 5.90
N ASN A 585 2.64 27.41 5.67
CA ASN A 585 3.32 26.61 6.68
C ASN A 585 4.61 27.27 7.16
N VAL A 586 5.33 26.61 8.08
CA VAL A 586 6.60 27.11 8.63
C VAL A 586 7.63 27.40 7.53
N VAL A 587 7.68 26.57 6.46
CA VAL A 587 8.62 26.73 5.36
C VAL A 587 8.33 28.01 4.58
N THR A 588 7.05 28.26 4.25
CA THR A 588 6.59 29.45 3.52
C THR A 588 7.00 30.73 4.23
N TYR A 589 6.67 30.83 5.52
CA TYR A 589 7.02 32.01 6.32
C TYR A 589 8.52 32.16 6.49
N THR A 590 9.25 31.06 6.72
CA THR A 590 10.72 31.08 6.88
C THR A 590 11.40 31.55 5.60
N SER A 591 10.92 31.13 4.42
CA SER A 591 11.45 31.60 3.13
C SER A 591 11.22 33.11 2.95
N LEU A 592 10.04 33.64 3.27
CA LEU A 592 9.78 35.09 3.23
C LEU A 592 10.67 35.86 4.21
N ILE A 593 10.77 35.40 5.45
CA ILE A 593 11.64 35.99 6.46
C ILE A 593 13.10 36.02 5.96
N ASN A 594 13.57 34.94 5.34
CA ASN A 594 14.91 34.89 4.75
C ASN A 594 15.08 35.93 3.63
N GLY A 595 14.07 36.06 2.77
CA GLY A 595 14.09 37.08 1.71
C GLY A 595 14.24 38.51 2.26
N PHE A 596 13.39 38.89 3.21
CA PHE A 596 13.48 40.19 3.87
C PHE A 596 14.81 40.39 4.55
N CYS A 597 15.36 39.37 5.23
CA CYS A 597 16.67 39.40 5.86
C CYS A 597 17.81 39.56 4.85
N GLN A 598 17.75 38.92 3.69
CA GLN A 598 18.76 39.06 2.63
C GLN A 598 18.73 40.47 2.00
N ARG A 599 17.56 41.08 1.87
CA ARG A 599 17.39 42.47 1.41
C ARG A 599 17.81 43.49 2.48
N GLY A 600 18.10 43.06 3.72
CA GLY A 600 18.43 43.96 4.85
C GLY A 600 17.22 44.59 5.54
N ASP A 601 15.99 44.26 5.10
CA ASP A 601 14.75 44.76 5.70
C ASP A 601 14.30 43.91 6.89
N ASN A 602 15.00 44.17 8.02
CA ASN A 602 14.68 43.44 9.26
C ASN A 602 13.29 43.77 9.83
N LEU A 603 12.74 44.96 9.51
CA LEU A 603 11.40 45.35 9.96
C LEU A 603 10.32 44.57 9.22
N GLY A 604 10.51 44.36 7.91
CA GLY A 604 9.67 43.48 7.11
C GLY A 604 9.71 42.06 7.64
N ALA A 605 10.90 41.52 7.97
CA ALA A 605 11.05 40.19 8.55
C ALA A 605 10.31 40.03 9.90
N GLU A 606 10.36 41.03 10.78
CA GLU A 606 9.63 41.04 12.06
C GLU A 606 8.10 41.08 11.86
N LYS A 607 7.62 41.82 10.85
CA LYS A 607 6.18 41.84 10.50
C LYS A 607 5.70 40.46 10.08
N VAL A 608 6.46 39.81 9.19
CA VAL A 608 6.13 38.43 8.72
C VAL A 608 6.22 37.44 9.89
N LEU A 609 7.16 37.60 10.82
CA LEU A 609 7.23 36.76 12.02
C LEU A 609 5.99 36.94 12.93
N LYS A 610 5.51 38.17 13.09
CA LYS A 610 4.27 38.43 13.85
C LYS A 610 3.07 37.82 13.18
N GLU A 611 2.96 37.95 11.86
CA GLU A 611 1.91 37.33 11.06
C GLU A 611 1.93 35.79 11.18
N MET A 612 3.10 35.18 11.08
CA MET A 612 3.32 33.75 11.30
C MET A 612 2.73 33.27 12.64
N LYS A 613 3.05 34.01 13.73
CA LYS A 613 2.54 33.71 15.09
C LYS A 613 1.04 33.94 15.21
N SER A 614 0.49 34.99 14.59
CA SER A 614 -0.97 35.27 14.63
C SER A 614 -1.80 34.21 13.92
N HIS A 615 -1.24 33.55 12.88
CA HIS A 615 -1.85 32.40 12.22
C HIS A 615 -1.60 31.06 12.94
N GLY A 616 -1.02 31.07 14.15
CA GLY A 616 -0.76 29.87 14.96
C GLY A 616 0.41 29.03 14.48
N VAL A 617 1.19 29.51 13.52
CA VAL A 617 2.37 28.81 13.01
C VAL A 617 3.59 29.14 13.87
N MET A 618 4.13 28.14 14.58
CA MET A 618 5.28 28.37 15.48
C MET A 618 6.60 28.40 14.71
N PRO A 619 7.45 29.43 14.94
CA PRO A 619 8.77 29.51 14.35
C PRO A 619 9.67 28.35 14.81
N ASN A 620 10.45 27.78 13.89
CA ASN A 620 11.40 26.71 14.16
C ASN A 620 12.84 27.24 14.31
N VAL A 621 13.78 26.31 14.53
CA VAL A 621 15.21 26.59 14.66
C VAL A 621 15.75 27.39 13.46
N VAL A 622 15.31 27.04 12.23
CA VAL A 622 15.78 27.71 11.00
C VAL A 622 15.28 29.14 10.95
N THR A 623 14.03 29.40 11.30
CA THR A 623 13.43 30.75 11.33
C THR A 623 14.19 31.66 12.28
N TYR A 624 14.47 31.19 13.51
CA TYR A 624 15.24 31.96 14.50
C TYR A 624 16.68 32.16 14.05
N SER A 625 17.35 31.14 13.49
CA SER A 625 18.74 31.24 13.03
C SER A 625 18.91 32.27 11.93
N ILE A 626 17.97 32.39 11.00
CA ILE A 626 17.96 33.40 9.93
C ILE A 626 17.83 34.80 10.50
N LEU A 627 16.86 35.00 11.41
CA LEU A 627 16.69 36.31 12.08
C LEU A 627 17.92 36.69 12.88
N ILE A 628 18.43 35.82 13.72
CA ILE A 628 19.65 36.04 14.51
C ILE A 628 20.80 36.39 13.59
N GLY A 629 21.03 35.60 12.53
CA GLY A 629 22.08 35.84 11.55
C GLY A 629 21.98 37.22 10.86
N SER A 630 20.76 37.62 10.47
CA SER A 630 20.52 38.93 9.86
C SER A 630 20.80 40.09 10.82
N TYR A 631 20.33 39.99 12.08
CA TYR A 631 20.60 41.02 13.09
C TYR A 631 22.07 41.08 13.47
N CYS A 632 22.75 39.93 13.52
CA CYS A 632 24.22 39.90 13.74
C CYS A 632 24.98 40.57 12.59
N LYS A 633 24.61 40.29 11.34
CA LYS A 633 25.23 40.94 10.15
C LYS A 633 25.04 42.46 10.16
N ASN A 634 23.92 42.95 10.64
CA ASN A 634 23.57 44.36 10.72
C ASN A 634 24.06 45.04 12.01
N GLY A 635 24.85 44.36 12.83
CA GLY A 635 25.44 44.89 14.07
C GLY A 635 24.45 45.16 15.21
N LYS A 636 23.18 44.68 15.10
CA LYS A 636 22.14 44.90 16.12
C LYS A 636 22.09 43.72 17.10
N LEU A 637 23.17 43.54 17.87
CA LEU A 637 23.43 42.41 18.73
C LEU A 637 22.39 42.22 19.86
N ALA A 638 21.87 43.30 20.44
CA ALA A 638 20.83 43.25 21.47
C ALA A 638 19.56 42.59 20.97
N LYS A 639 19.16 42.88 19.71
CA LYS A 639 17.99 42.21 19.09
C LYS A 639 18.31 40.77 18.74
N ALA A 640 19.50 40.44 18.26
CA ALA A 640 19.93 39.07 18.02
C ALA A 640 19.85 38.23 19.30
N ALA A 641 20.33 38.75 20.41
CA ALA A 641 20.25 38.12 21.73
C ALA A 641 18.80 37.93 22.21
N SER A 642 17.93 38.93 21.98
CA SER A 642 16.50 38.82 22.32
C SER A 642 15.81 37.72 21.50
N PHE A 643 16.15 37.55 20.21
CA PHE A 643 15.60 36.42 19.41
C PHE A 643 16.17 35.08 19.86
N PHE A 644 17.41 35.03 20.27
CA PHE A 644 17.99 33.84 20.86
C PHE A 644 17.29 33.44 22.17
N GLU A 645 17.01 34.40 23.05
CA GLU A 645 16.20 34.18 24.25
C GLU A 645 14.77 33.66 23.91
N GLN A 646 14.11 34.30 22.94
CA GLN A 646 12.77 33.81 22.47
C GLN A 646 12.84 32.41 21.93
N MET A 647 13.91 32.04 21.21
CA MET A 647 14.13 30.70 20.70
C MET A 647 14.19 29.67 21.83
N LEU A 648 14.91 29.98 22.89
CA LEU A 648 15.03 29.12 24.09
C LEU A 648 13.71 29.03 24.88
N LYS A 649 12.99 30.17 25.05
CA LYS A 649 11.66 30.20 25.68
C LYS A 649 10.65 29.31 24.94
N ASN A 650 10.72 29.25 23.61
CA ASN A 650 9.87 28.42 22.76
C ASN A 650 10.35 26.95 22.63
N LYS A 651 11.29 26.51 23.47
CA LYS A 651 11.88 25.16 23.48
C LYS A 651 12.53 24.76 22.15
N CYS A 652 12.92 25.71 21.30
CA CYS A 652 13.68 25.45 20.10
C CYS A 652 15.15 25.33 20.44
N ASN A 653 15.74 24.15 20.33
CA ASN A 653 17.16 23.96 20.60
C ASN A 653 18.03 24.58 19.48
N PRO A 654 18.98 25.50 19.82
CA PRO A 654 19.88 26.03 18.84
C PRO A 654 20.75 24.96 18.17
N ASN A 655 21.10 25.18 16.91
CA ASN A 655 22.00 24.31 16.12
C ASN A 655 23.32 25.04 15.83
N ASP A 656 24.26 24.34 15.20
CA ASP A 656 25.60 24.90 14.86
C ASP A 656 25.51 26.18 14.03
N VAL A 657 24.51 26.33 13.16
CA VAL A 657 24.28 27.52 12.35
C VAL A 657 23.89 28.72 13.23
N THR A 658 23.04 28.50 14.23
CA THR A 658 22.64 29.53 15.20
C THR A 658 23.87 30.04 15.96
N PHE A 659 24.70 29.12 16.47
CA PHE A 659 25.95 29.45 17.18
C PHE A 659 26.93 30.18 16.28
N HIS A 660 27.13 29.70 15.05
CA HIS A 660 28.02 30.36 14.09
C HIS A 660 27.60 31.80 13.82
N HIS A 661 26.29 32.04 13.63
CA HIS A 661 25.80 33.43 13.43
C HIS A 661 26.02 34.33 14.64
N LEU A 662 25.80 33.83 15.84
CA LEU A 662 26.02 34.58 17.07
C LEU A 662 27.53 34.89 17.26
N VAL A 663 28.36 33.86 17.21
CA VAL A 663 29.81 34.01 17.35
C VAL A 663 30.37 35.00 16.32
N HIS A 664 30.02 34.81 15.02
CA HIS A 664 30.49 35.73 13.97
C HIS A 664 29.94 37.15 14.14
N GLY A 665 28.69 37.33 14.56
CA GLY A 665 28.10 38.63 14.79
C GLY A 665 28.79 39.39 15.94
N PHE A 666 29.01 38.70 17.05
CA PHE A 666 29.71 39.25 18.19
C PHE A 666 31.18 39.55 17.87
N SER A 667 31.88 38.67 17.12
CA SER A 667 33.27 38.94 16.72
C SER A 667 33.39 40.16 15.81
N LYS A 668 32.51 40.30 14.82
CA LYS A 668 32.56 41.42 13.85
C LYS A 668 32.22 42.77 14.46
N SER A 669 31.40 42.83 15.51
CA SER A 669 31.13 44.07 16.22
C SER A 669 32.36 44.57 16.99
N CYS A 670 33.31 43.69 17.26
CA CYS A 670 34.58 44.02 17.92
C CYS A 670 35.65 44.51 16.94
N GLU A 671 35.49 44.27 15.62
CA GLU A 671 36.48 44.66 14.58
C GLU A 671 36.62 46.17 14.39
N LYS A 672 35.74 46.99 14.95
CA LYS A 672 35.92 48.46 14.88
C LYS A 672 37.12 48.98 15.67
N HIS A 673 37.80 48.13 16.45
CA HIS A 673 38.97 48.58 17.28
C HIS A 673 40.17 47.61 17.30
N ASN A 674 40.27 46.44 16.68
CA ASN A 674 41.54 45.69 16.48
C ASN A 674 41.30 44.30 15.86
N GLU A 675 42.18 43.83 14.94
CA GLU A 675 42.20 42.54 14.26
C GLU A 675 42.41 41.31 15.20
N THR A 676 42.63 41.53 16.49
CA THR A 676 42.95 40.46 17.46
C THR A 676 41.75 39.82 18.13
N LYS A 677 40.50 40.27 17.90
CA LYS A 677 39.33 39.84 18.68
C LYS A 677 38.54 38.68 18.08
N SER A 678 38.72 38.39 16.79
CA SER A 678 38.05 37.16 16.19
C SER A 678 38.70 35.86 16.67
N SER A 679 39.96 35.88 17.08
CA SER A 679 40.67 34.76 17.66
C SER A 679 40.18 34.38 19.06
N MET A 680 39.65 35.31 19.82
CA MET A 680 39.22 35.11 21.22
C MET A 680 38.09 34.11 21.34
N PHE A 681 37.08 34.14 20.45
CA PHE A 681 35.95 33.24 20.51
C PHE A 681 36.33 31.80 20.19
N LEU A 682 37.16 31.60 19.17
CA LEU A 682 37.72 30.32 18.84
C LEU A 682 38.63 29.80 19.95
N ASP A 683 39.40 30.74 20.59
CA ASP A 683 40.28 30.39 21.68
C ASP A 683 39.50 29.99 22.94
N VAL A 684 38.48 30.76 23.36
CA VAL A 684 37.62 30.41 24.50
C VAL A 684 36.89 29.12 24.29
N ASN A 685 36.32 28.92 23.10
CA ASN A 685 35.57 27.68 22.79
C ASN A 685 36.50 26.46 22.75
N SER A 686 37.68 26.58 22.13
CA SER A 686 38.65 25.47 22.08
C SER A 686 39.23 25.13 23.46
N ARG A 687 39.44 26.14 24.32
CA ARG A 687 39.86 25.91 25.71
C ARG A 687 38.77 25.23 26.53
N MET A 688 37.53 25.69 26.41
CA MET A 688 36.40 25.01 27.11
C MET A 688 36.28 23.54 26.69
N ILE A 689 36.50 23.22 25.40
CA ILE A 689 36.53 21.83 24.93
C ILE A 689 37.74 21.09 25.49
N SER A 690 38.91 21.71 25.55
CA SER A 690 40.10 21.09 26.15
C SER A 690 39.96 20.86 27.65
N ASP A 691 39.17 21.70 28.34
CA ASP A 691 38.83 21.56 29.76
C ASP A 691 37.74 20.47 30.03
N GLY A 692 37.37 19.70 29.00
CA GLY A 692 36.50 18.54 29.13
C GLY A 692 35.01 18.84 28.93
N TRP A 693 34.65 20.04 28.50
CA TRP A 693 33.23 20.37 28.21
C TRP A 693 32.81 19.82 26.85
N CYS A 694 31.62 19.26 26.79
CA CYS A 694 31.10 18.82 25.50
C CYS A 694 30.91 20.02 24.57
N THR A 695 31.10 19.82 23.27
CA THR A 695 31.07 20.88 22.24
C THR A 695 29.83 21.78 22.32
N ARG A 696 28.69 21.23 22.73
CA ARG A 696 27.44 21.98 22.87
C ARG A 696 27.45 22.93 24.07
N LEU A 697 27.90 22.45 25.24
CA LEU A 697 27.96 23.27 26.44
C LEU A 697 29.09 24.33 26.33
N ALA A 698 30.21 24.00 25.70
CA ALA A 698 31.28 24.96 25.39
C ALA A 698 30.78 26.10 24.48
N ALA A 699 29.96 25.78 23.47
CA ALA A 699 29.36 26.80 22.60
C ALA A 699 28.40 27.72 23.38
N TYR A 700 27.55 27.16 24.26
CA TYR A 700 26.69 27.99 25.14
C TYR A 700 27.52 28.86 26.09
N GLY A 701 28.55 28.30 26.73
CA GLY A 701 29.46 29.05 27.61
C GLY A 701 30.13 30.17 26.87
N THR A 702 30.65 29.93 25.67
CA THR A 702 31.24 30.95 24.82
C THR A 702 30.28 32.12 24.53
N ILE A 703 29.00 31.81 24.27
CA ILE A 703 27.96 32.83 24.05
C ILE A 703 27.71 33.63 25.32
N VAL A 704 27.63 33.00 26.47
CA VAL A 704 27.45 33.68 27.76
C VAL A 704 28.63 34.62 28.01
N VAL A 705 29.87 34.14 27.78
CA VAL A 705 31.09 34.98 27.88
C VAL A 705 30.97 36.21 26.96
N CYS A 706 30.59 36.03 25.71
CA CYS A 706 30.43 37.12 24.75
C CYS A 706 29.38 38.14 25.18
N LEU A 707 28.22 37.67 25.66
CA LEU A 707 27.14 38.53 26.14
C LEU A 707 27.60 39.37 27.35
N CYS A 708 28.32 38.75 28.29
CA CYS A 708 28.89 39.47 29.43
C CYS A 708 29.89 40.56 29.01
N LEU A 709 30.81 40.22 28.10
CA LEU A 709 31.83 41.13 27.60
C LEU A 709 31.23 42.31 26.79
N HIS A 710 29.99 42.20 26.32
CA HIS A 710 29.23 43.24 25.65
C HIS A 710 28.24 44.00 26.57
N GLY A 711 28.29 43.79 27.88
CA GLY A 711 27.44 44.49 28.85
C GLY A 711 25.99 44.00 28.88
N MET A 712 25.70 42.76 28.41
CA MET A 712 24.36 42.18 28.40
C MET A 712 24.17 41.19 29.55
N LEU A 713 24.47 41.62 30.78
CA LEU A 713 24.50 40.79 31.98
C LEU A 713 23.15 40.07 32.26
N GLY A 714 22.02 40.75 32.13
CA GLY A 714 20.72 40.18 32.43
C GLY A 714 20.39 38.96 31.58
N ILE A 715 20.71 39.01 30.27
CA ILE A 715 20.50 37.90 29.34
C ILE A 715 21.48 36.76 29.65
N SER A 716 22.73 37.10 29.99
CA SER A 716 23.78 36.14 30.34
C SER A 716 23.44 35.34 31.59
N LEU A 717 22.91 35.98 32.63
CA LEU A 717 22.46 35.33 33.87
C LEU A 717 21.32 34.36 33.59
N GLN A 718 20.29 34.79 32.85
CA GLN A 718 19.16 33.93 32.52
C GLN A 718 19.60 32.72 31.68
N LEU A 719 20.52 32.93 30.73
CA LEU A 719 21.00 31.87 29.86
C LEU A 719 21.83 30.84 30.64
N SER A 720 22.77 31.31 31.48
CA SER A 720 23.65 30.46 32.28
C SER A 720 22.85 29.58 33.28
N GLU A 721 21.78 30.14 33.86
CA GLU A 721 20.89 29.42 34.77
C GLU A 721 20.09 28.34 34.01
N LYS A 722 19.45 28.74 32.91
CA LYS A 722 18.62 27.84 32.10
C LYS A 722 19.42 26.67 31.51
N MET A 723 20.68 26.89 31.19
CA MET A 723 21.56 25.87 30.61
C MET A 723 22.36 25.08 31.65
N GLY A 724 22.26 25.43 32.92
CA GLY A 724 22.98 24.74 34.00
C GLY A 724 24.50 24.85 33.89
N ILE A 725 25.02 25.94 33.33
CA ILE A 725 26.46 26.14 33.08
C ILE A 725 27.10 27.21 33.99
N ARG A 726 26.42 27.62 35.06
CA ARG A 726 26.96 28.63 36.02
C ARG A 726 28.25 28.18 36.66
N ASP A 727 28.41 26.91 36.96
CA ASP A 727 29.59 26.31 37.58
C ASP A 727 30.75 26.05 36.59
N CYS A 728 30.59 26.48 35.32
CA CYS A 728 31.70 26.46 34.37
C CYS A 728 32.69 27.62 34.68
N PRO A 729 33.96 27.34 34.91
CA PRO A 729 34.95 28.37 35.29
C PRO A 729 35.01 29.58 34.35
N ALA A 730 34.94 29.35 33.04
CA ALA A 730 34.92 30.38 32.03
C ALA A 730 33.66 31.26 32.09
N VAL A 731 32.52 30.67 32.33
CA VAL A 731 31.22 31.34 32.41
C VAL A 731 31.13 32.13 33.71
N PHE A 732 31.56 31.54 34.80
CA PHE A 732 31.60 32.18 36.12
C PHE A 732 32.50 33.41 36.10
N ALA A 733 33.72 33.31 35.56
CA ALA A 733 34.64 34.44 35.40
C ALA A 733 34.01 35.57 34.56
N ALA A 734 33.32 35.22 33.45
CA ALA A 734 32.66 36.20 32.59
C ALA A 734 31.44 36.87 33.27
N LEU A 735 30.64 36.12 34.05
CA LEU A 735 29.54 36.69 34.82
C LEU A 735 30.03 37.65 35.90
N LEU A 736 31.06 37.26 36.63
CA LEU A 736 31.71 38.18 37.59
C LEU A 736 32.20 39.47 36.94
N TYR A 737 32.87 39.34 35.78
CA TYR A 737 33.28 40.50 35.01
C TYR A 737 32.08 41.38 34.62
N GLY A 738 31.00 40.78 34.10
CA GLY A 738 29.78 41.51 33.73
C GLY A 738 29.14 42.26 34.91
N ILE A 739 29.09 41.63 36.08
CA ILE A 739 28.60 42.24 37.33
C ILE A 739 29.47 43.43 37.76
N CYS A 740 30.79 43.30 37.70
CA CYS A 740 31.73 44.39 38.01
C CYS A 740 31.62 45.52 36.96
N LEU A 741 31.40 45.20 35.68
CA LEU A 741 31.19 46.18 34.61
C LEU A 741 29.92 47.04 34.84
N GLU A 742 28.86 46.48 35.43
CA GLU A 742 27.65 47.21 35.82
C GLU A 742 27.79 47.95 37.15
N GLY A 743 29.00 47.93 37.79
CA GLY A 743 29.25 48.58 39.08
C GLY A 743 28.59 47.89 40.27
N LYS A 744 28.17 46.66 40.16
CA LYS A 744 27.48 45.89 41.18
C LYS A 744 28.38 44.87 41.90
N ALA A 745 29.68 45.12 41.93
CA ALA A 745 30.68 44.21 42.50
C ALA A 745 30.40 43.80 43.96
N LYS A 746 29.79 44.68 44.73
CA LYS A 746 29.42 44.41 46.16
C LYS A 746 28.22 43.49 46.31
N GLU A 747 27.39 43.32 45.26
CA GLU A 747 26.14 42.52 45.26
C GLU A 747 26.27 41.18 44.53
N TRP A 748 27.48 40.80 44.14
CA TRP A 748 27.71 39.63 43.33
C TRP A 748 27.13 38.35 43.93
N ASN A 749 27.25 38.15 45.26
CA ASN A 749 26.72 37.00 45.99
C ASN A 749 25.19 36.86 45.90
N ASN A 750 24.46 37.95 45.68
CA ASN A 750 23.01 37.95 45.50
C ASN A 750 22.61 37.58 44.06
N MET A 751 23.55 37.70 43.11
CA MET A 751 23.31 37.51 41.68
C MET A 751 23.76 36.14 41.18
N ILE A 752 24.85 35.60 41.73
CA ILE A 752 25.38 34.27 41.37
C ILE A 752 25.88 33.57 42.66
N SER A 753 25.57 32.29 42.77
CA SER A 753 26.14 31.40 43.81
C SER A 753 27.37 30.69 43.27
N CYS A 754 28.39 30.51 44.12
CA CYS A 754 29.58 29.75 43.78
C CYS A 754 29.56 28.39 44.47
N SER A 755 29.55 27.32 43.65
CA SER A 755 29.67 25.93 44.12
C SER A 755 30.99 25.27 43.72
N MET A 756 31.95 26.09 43.19
CA MET A 756 33.22 25.62 42.66
C MET A 756 34.26 25.34 43.74
N ASN A 757 35.07 24.32 43.52
CA ASN A 757 36.20 23.98 44.36
C ASN A 757 37.43 24.85 44.03
N GLU A 758 38.53 24.78 44.84
CA GLU A 758 39.72 25.58 44.66
C GLU A 758 40.38 25.43 43.28
N SER A 759 40.41 24.19 42.76
CA SER A 759 40.99 23.90 41.44
C SER A 759 40.20 24.54 40.29
N GLU A 760 38.88 24.57 40.39
CA GLU A 760 37.99 25.19 39.40
C GLU A 760 38.07 26.72 39.46
N LEU A 761 38.18 27.31 40.65
CA LEU A 761 38.40 28.73 40.83
C LEU A 761 39.75 29.19 40.26
N LEU A 762 40.81 28.37 40.40
CA LEU A 762 42.10 28.65 39.76
C LEU A 762 42.01 28.63 38.22
N VAL A 763 41.16 27.78 37.66
CA VAL A 763 40.85 27.79 36.22
C VAL A 763 40.09 29.06 35.83
N ALA A 764 39.12 29.50 36.64
CA ALA A 764 38.40 30.75 36.41
C ALA A 764 39.36 31.99 36.38
N VAL A 765 40.39 32.04 37.25
CA VAL A 765 41.43 33.05 37.21
C VAL A 765 42.24 33.04 35.90
N LYS A 766 42.53 31.84 35.34
CA LYS A 766 43.17 31.72 34.04
C LYS A 766 42.31 32.32 32.92
N TYR A 767 40.99 32.07 32.95
CA TYR A 767 40.05 32.69 31.99
C TYR A 767 40.01 34.22 32.16
N MET A 768 40.06 34.72 33.38
CA MET A 768 40.10 36.14 33.63
C MET A 768 41.36 36.80 33.02
N SER A 769 42.51 36.10 33.07
CA SER A 769 43.73 36.55 32.40
C SER A 769 43.63 36.57 30.88
N VAL A 770 42.86 35.66 30.30
CA VAL A 770 42.55 35.68 28.86
C VAL A 770 41.67 36.87 28.52
N PHE A 771 40.63 37.14 29.33
CA PHE A 771 39.74 38.29 29.10
C PHE A 771 40.47 39.64 29.19
N ASN A 772 41.49 39.75 30.06
CA ASN A 772 42.31 40.96 30.24
C ASN A 772 43.00 41.41 28.94
N GLN A 773 43.25 40.51 27.99
CA GLN A 773 43.80 40.82 26.69
C GLN A 773 42.81 41.52 25.74
N TYR A 774 41.54 41.51 26.04
CA TYR A 774 40.47 41.91 25.12
C TYR A 774 39.56 43.04 25.66
N VAL A 775 39.65 43.41 26.97
CA VAL A 775 38.68 44.30 27.65
C VAL A 775 39.39 45.34 28.49
N PRO A 776 38.78 46.51 28.76
CA PRO A 776 39.38 47.55 29.62
C PRO A 776 39.62 47.07 31.06
N GLN A 777 40.75 47.46 31.64
CA GLN A 777 41.31 46.88 32.87
C GLN A 777 40.53 47.13 34.17
N GLY A 778 39.64 48.10 34.26
CA GLY A 778 38.97 48.45 35.54
C GLY A 778 38.10 47.37 36.16
N ALA A 779 37.14 46.82 35.40
CA ALA A 779 36.19 45.80 35.88
C ALA A 779 36.86 44.44 36.11
N ILE A 780 37.96 44.16 35.42
CA ILE A 780 38.74 42.91 35.58
C ILE A 780 39.47 42.90 36.92
N SER A 781 39.99 44.02 37.39
CA SER A 781 40.66 44.09 38.67
C SER A 781 39.73 43.75 39.83
N GLU A 782 38.51 44.26 39.82
CA GLU A 782 37.50 43.96 40.84
C GLU A 782 37.03 42.47 40.77
N ALA A 783 36.79 41.94 39.58
CA ALA A 783 36.38 40.51 39.41
C ALA A 783 37.51 39.55 39.83
N SER A 784 38.79 39.92 39.53
CA SER A 784 39.94 39.10 39.96
C SER A 784 40.10 39.11 41.47
N LEU A 785 39.82 40.25 42.12
CA LEU A 785 39.87 40.38 43.58
C LEU A 785 38.82 39.54 44.29
N ILE A 786 37.58 39.44 43.71
CA ILE A 786 36.53 38.58 44.22
C ILE A 786 36.93 37.11 44.05
N LEU A 787 37.50 36.71 42.90
CA LEU A 787 37.97 35.32 42.71
C LEU A 787 39.09 34.97 43.71
N GLN A 788 40.00 35.88 44.00
CA GLN A 788 41.04 35.65 44.97
C GLN A 788 40.49 35.47 46.40
N MET A 789 39.51 36.29 46.81
CA MET A 789 38.81 36.13 48.09
C MET A 789 38.11 34.74 48.19
N LEU A 790 37.45 34.23 47.11
CA LEU A 790 36.82 32.91 47.10
C LEU A 790 37.86 31.79 47.23
N ILE A 791 39.02 31.90 46.61
CA ILE A 791 40.10 30.93 46.72
C ILE A 791 40.66 30.92 48.18
N ASP A 792 40.83 32.06 48.79
CA ASP A 792 41.32 32.17 50.16
C ASP A 792 40.30 31.61 51.18
N ASP A 793 38.99 31.81 50.96
CA ASP A 793 37.90 31.18 51.68
C ASP A 793 37.88 29.64 51.57
N CYS A 794 38.11 29.08 50.36
CA CYS A 794 38.24 27.66 50.16
C CYS A 794 39.46 27.06 50.88
N LYS A 795 40.60 27.77 50.93
CA LYS A 795 41.82 27.36 51.65
C LYS A 795 41.60 27.36 53.17
N SER A 796 40.91 28.35 53.71
CA SER A 796 40.62 28.45 55.14
C SER A 796 39.72 27.30 55.60
N LYS A 797 38.69 26.94 54.81
CA LYS A 797 37.80 25.82 55.10
C LYS A 797 38.50 24.44 55.00
N HIS A 798 39.47 24.28 54.10
CA HIS A 798 40.28 23.06 54.04
C HIS A 798 41.23 22.94 55.24
N ASN A 799 41.79 24.04 55.75
CA ASN A 799 42.62 24.02 56.94
C ASN A 799 41.84 23.74 58.23
N GLU A 800 40.60 24.15 58.33
CA GLU A 800 39.71 23.81 59.48
C GLU A 800 39.31 22.35 59.49
N VAL A 801 39.10 21.69 58.32
CA VAL A 801 38.76 20.26 58.22
C VAL A 801 39.99 19.38 58.43
N SER A 802 41.19 19.86 58.23
CA SER A 802 42.45 19.12 58.50
C SER A 802 42.94 19.21 59.92
N VAL A 803 42.28 20.04 60.80
CA VAL A 803 42.62 20.23 62.23
C VAL A 803 41.56 19.64 63.16
N SER A 804 40.41 19.18 62.59
CA SER A 804 39.37 18.42 63.29
C SER A 804 39.45 16.92 62.93
#